data_f8cea76ee3e826ea556913ced28020ce
#
_entry.id   f8cea76ee3e826ea556913ced28020ce
#
_cell.length_a   1.000
_cell.length_b   1.000
_cell.length_c   1.000
_cell.angle_alpha   90.00
_cell.angle_beta   90.00
_cell.angle_gamma   90.00
#
_symmetry.space_group_name_H-M   'P 1'
#
loop_
_entity.id
_entity.type
_entity.pdbx_description
1 polymer ?
#
loop_
_entity_poly.entity_id
_entity_poly.type
_entity_poly.pdbx_seq_one_letter_code
_entity_poly.pdbx_strand_id
1 'polypeptide(L)'
;MKKLTTSLLVLVLTSSMAIVNAQEKKNDTAAQTKEIEGVVVTALGIKREKKALGYASQEIKGDVLREGANTGNLSSQMAGKAAGVQVVTSANFGGASSVVIRGMKSIGGNNQALFVIDGVPVSNNNSTISSSYTIFDGGNSISDINPNDIESINVLKGAAASALYGERASAGVVVITTKKGRSRKDKEWGVTLSTEYQYGEIDKSTFAKYQNKYGSGYGGSSFLKRDVNGDGIIDLVVGTNNDASVGTAFDPNLMVYQWNSLYPQLPGYHKATPWVAAKNTPVDFFQAAQTTSNSITIEKGNENSSVLINYNNFLTTGVMPNSEQKKNTISAKFDYKVTDKLTATVYSSLTMQNTKGRNATGYNDNILTGFRQWWQTNTDIYDLRDAYFNTGQNITWNLNGYSDPDKFFTPAYWNNPYFDRYQNYQSDSRNRFFGYGMLNYKFSDAISLTGRVSTDFAYQTNEVRKAVGSKAEAFGLSQLNASSGYYRSNLYTNELNFDLFANYNKKFDNDISLGGVLGTSIRRNVIETIDASTEPDLSGEGLIVPGLYAIRNSAGQVLPAKEFKAASTLPRGYAQASFGYKDTYFLEGTGSLDLSSNLPDGNNLYFYPSLSASVVLSNLVNQSWLSFWKVRGNWAQVGKTTDNYRLIDTYNIRSLYNGIPIVDPFSYKNNSNLKPERSTEIEVGMEARFLKNRIGFDISAYKTNSKDQILLVPISGASGYTRKWYNAGELENKGIEVQLNGTPIKTSDFKWDMNVNWAINRNKVLSLSEGINNLQLGLGVNSVTFNAEVGKPYGEIHGTDFVYSPDGQKVIDAQTGAYMITTSRNNSIGNIMPDWTWSVRNSITYKAFTFTFLVDGQQGGSVFSGDMLYGTDTGIYPETLAIREPGVILPGVVMQNGQYVPNNVPLSASNAPSETGSILASGNYPSKQFVYDATFVKLREAAIYFDIPKSLFANTFIKSMKFGIFGRNLWIIHKNLPYADPEAGYTGGSSLGVNGGNLSRGYSIGAMPTTRTFGANFTINF
;
A
#
# COMPACT_ATOMS: atom_id res chain seq x y z
N MET A 1 21.93 7.32 23.86
CA MET A 1 20.71 7.77 23.13
C MET A 1 19.44 7.87 23.99
N LYS A 2 19.10 6.91 24.87
CA LYS A 2 17.92 7.04 25.78
C LYS A 2 17.93 8.30 26.66
N LYS A 3 19.09 8.78 27.11
CA LYS A 3 19.21 10.02 27.93
C LYS A 3 19.07 11.32 27.12
N LEU A 4 19.42 11.32 25.81
CA LEU A 4 19.32 12.52 24.96
C LEU A 4 17.88 12.79 24.51
N THR A 5 17.10 11.73 24.21
CA THR A 5 15.68 11.86 23.83
C THR A 5 14.80 12.33 24.99
N THR A 6 15.08 11.85 26.21
CA THR A 6 14.35 12.30 27.41
C THR A 6 14.69 13.75 27.75
N SER A 7 15.94 14.18 27.56
CA SER A 7 16.36 15.55 27.81
C SER A 7 15.80 16.55 26.80
N LEU A 8 15.68 16.18 25.53
CA LEU A 8 15.07 17.02 24.49
C LEU A 8 13.55 17.18 24.70
N LEU A 9 12.88 16.09 25.10
CA LEU A 9 11.44 16.12 25.41
C LEU A 9 11.13 17.00 26.64
N VAL A 10 11.96 16.92 27.66
CA VAL A 10 11.85 17.75 28.89
C VAL A 10 12.16 19.22 28.57
N LEU A 11 13.14 19.51 27.69
CA LEU A 11 13.47 20.89 27.30
C LEU A 11 12.35 21.55 26.48
N VAL A 12 11.68 20.78 25.57
CA VAL A 12 10.53 21.28 24.79
C VAL A 12 9.29 21.47 25.67
N LEU A 13 9.04 20.58 26.64
CA LEU A 13 7.92 20.68 27.57
C LEU A 13 8.12 21.77 28.61
N THR A 14 9.34 21.93 29.15
CA THR A 14 9.64 22.96 30.16
C THR A 14 9.73 24.35 29.54
N SER A 15 10.23 24.50 28.31
CA SER A 15 10.22 25.80 27.62
C SER A 15 8.81 26.25 27.24
N SER A 16 7.88 25.32 26.95
CA SER A 16 6.48 25.64 26.67
C SER A 16 5.72 26.10 27.92
N MET A 17 6.03 25.58 29.10
CA MET A 17 5.37 25.99 30.36
C MET A 17 5.88 27.34 30.92
N ALA A 18 7.15 27.70 30.70
CA ALA A 18 7.71 28.95 31.19
C ALA A 18 7.22 30.21 30.47
N ILE A 19 6.72 30.09 29.25
CA ILE A 19 6.30 31.22 28.39
C ILE A 19 4.81 31.58 28.58
N VAL A 20 4.00 30.69 29.19
CA VAL A 20 2.54 30.90 29.37
C VAL A 20 2.22 31.95 30.47
N ASN A 21 3.18 32.33 31.32
CA ASN A 21 2.95 33.22 32.46
C ASN A 21 3.28 34.70 32.21
N ALA A 22 3.60 35.15 30.98
CA ALA A 22 3.94 36.53 30.69
C ALA A 22 2.78 37.35 30.12
N GLN A 23 2.15 38.10 31.01
CA GLN A 23 1.38 39.38 30.85
C GLN A 23 0.16 39.47 29.95
N GLU A 24 -1.00 39.66 30.61
CA GLU A 24 -2.24 40.23 30.05
C GLU A 24 -2.13 41.74 29.79
N LYS A 25 -2.53 42.19 28.58
CA LYS A 25 -3.08 43.52 28.34
C LYS A 25 -4.34 43.42 27.48
N LYS A 26 -5.42 43.97 28.01
CA LYS A 26 -6.74 44.04 27.36
C LYS A 26 -6.73 44.95 26.15
N ASN A 27 -7.33 44.53 25.04
CA ASN A 27 -8.18 45.36 24.19
C ASN A 27 -9.17 44.48 23.42
N ASP A 28 -10.46 44.76 23.61
CA ASP A 28 -11.60 44.12 22.97
C ASP A 28 -11.80 44.67 21.57
N THR A 29 -11.76 43.86 20.54
CA THR A 29 -12.56 44.01 19.31
C THR A 29 -12.74 42.64 18.66
N ALA A 30 -13.98 42.16 18.69
CA ALA A 30 -14.40 40.92 18.04
C ALA A 30 -14.33 41.09 16.50
N ALA A 31 -13.28 40.54 15.89
CA ALA A 31 -13.25 40.33 14.45
C ALA A 31 -14.02 39.04 14.13
N GLN A 32 -15.19 39.15 13.53
CA GLN A 32 -15.84 38.04 12.81
C GLN A 32 -14.85 37.53 11.79
N THR A 33 -14.35 36.31 11.96
CA THR A 33 -13.64 35.60 10.90
C THR A 33 -14.63 35.32 9.78
N LYS A 34 -14.63 36.19 8.75
CA LYS A 34 -15.15 35.83 7.45
C LYS A 34 -14.39 34.58 7.01
N GLU A 35 -15.10 33.47 6.82
CA GLU A 35 -14.58 32.30 6.14
C GLU A 35 -14.03 32.79 4.79
N ILE A 36 -12.69 32.81 4.64
CA ILE A 36 -12.06 33.23 3.39
C ILE A 36 -12.28 32.06 2.42
N GLU A 37 -13.43 32.04 1.76
CA GLU A 37 -13.74 31.09 0.70
C GLU A 37 -12.66 31.20 -0.39
N GLY A 38 -11.90 30.11 -0.54
CA GLY A 38 -11.01 29.95 -1.67
C GLY A 38 -9.51 30.13 -1.43
N VAL A 39 -9.02 30.11 -0.19
CA VAL A 39 -7.56 30.04 0.09
C VAL A 39 -7.15 28.59 0.31
N VAL A 40 -6.16 28.13 -0.44
CA VAL A 40 -5.58 26.81 -0.32
C VAL A 40 -4.11 26.88 0.07
N VAL A 41 -3.62 25.88 0.80
CA VAL A 41 -2.20 25.75 1.09
C VAL A 41 -1.54 25.08 -0.11
N THR A 42 -0.56 25.76 -0.69
CA THR A 42 0.23 25.34 -1.84
C THR A 42 1.63 24.88 -1.40
N ALA A 43 2.56 24.84 -2.33
CA ALA A 43 3.94 24.46 -2.06
C ALA A 43 4.59 25.35 -0.95
N LEU A 44 5.51 24.76 -0.18
CA LEU A 44 6.24 25.37 0.96
C LEU A 44 5.34 25.81 2.14
N GLY A 45 4.05 25.43 2.15
CA GLY A 45 3.10 25.87 3.16
C GLY A 45 2.50 27.26 2.92
N ILE A 46 2.70 27.83 1.72
CA ILE A 46 2.22 29.16 1.36
C ILE A 46 0.73 29.14 1.07
N LYS A 47 -0.01 30.03 1.72
CA LYS A 47 -1.45 30.22 1.46
C LYS A 47 -1.66 31.06 0.20
N ARG A 48 -2.51 30.57 -0.72
CA ARG A 48 -2.86 31.25 -1.97
C ARG A 48 -4.36 31.21 -2.24
N GLU A 49 -4.86 32.22 -2.89
CA GLU A 49 -6.24 32.22 -3.39
C GLU A 49 -6.39 31.20 -4.52
N LYS A 50 -7.38 30.30 -4.41
CA LYS A 50 -7.63 29.26 -5.41
C LYS A 50 -7.88 29.84 -6.81
N LYS A 51 -8.46 31.05 -6.89
CA LYS A 51 -8.70 31.75 -8.17
C LYS A 51 -7.42 32.04 -8.94
N ALA A 52 -6.29 32.31 -8.24
CA ALA A 52 -5.01 32.64 -8.85
C ALA A 52 -4.20 31.42 -9.32
N LEU A 53 -4.57 30.19 -8.94
CA LEU A 53 -3.82 29.00 -9.31
C LEU A 53 -4.05 28.60 -10.76
N GLY A 54 -2.98 28.48 -11.52
CA GLY A 54 -2.98 28.03 -12.92
C GLY A 54 -2.95 26.50 -13.10
N TYR A 55 -3.07 25.70 -12.03
CA TYR A 55 -3.01 24.23 -12.02
C TYR A 55 -4.12 23.63 -11.17
N ALA A 56 -4.37 22.32 -11.34
CA ALA A 56 -5.39 21.60 -10.59
C ALA A 56 -4.96 21.33 -9.14
N SER A 57 -5.85 21.64 -8.21
CA SER A 57 -5.71 21.30 -6.80
C SER A 57 -7.04 20.85 -6.22
N GLN A 58 -7.04 19.83 -5.37
CA GLN A 58 -8.25 19.33 -4.72
C GLN A 58 -8.05 19.22 -3.21
N GLU A 59 -8.91 19.91 -2.47
CA GLU A 59 -8.88 19.89 -1.01
C GLU A 59 -9.84 18.83 -0.45
N ILE A 60 -9.39 18.10 0.55
CA ILE A 60 -10.16 17.17 1.39
C ILE A 60 -10.09 17.70 2.82
N LYS A 61 -11.22 18.11 3.38
CA LYS A 61 -11.29 18.61 4.76
C LYS A 61 -11.01 17.48 5.76
N GLY A 62 -10.37 17.79 6.89
CA GLY A 62 -10.03 16.80 7.93
C GLY A 62 -11.26 16.08 8.48
N ASP A 63 -12.43 16.74 8.54
CA ASP A 63 -13.68 16.09 8.98
C ASP A 63 -14.12 14.98 8.01
N VAL A 64 -13.96 15.18 6.69
CA VAL A 64 -14.26 14.19 5.66
C VAL A 64 -13.32 12.97 5.75
N LEU A 65 -12.07 13.18 6.19
CA LEU A 65 -11.13 12.08 6.42
C LEU A 65 -11.53 11.22 7.63
N ARG A 66 -12.11 11.84 8.65
CA ARG A 66 -12.55 11.17 9.89
C ARG A 66 -13.96 10.58 9.81
N GLU A 67 -14.67 10.75 8.68
CA GLU A 67 -15.88 9.98 8.41
C GLU A 67 -15.52 8.50 8.20
N GLY A 68 -16.18 7.61 8.93
CA GLY A 68 -15.88 6.18 8.89
C GLY A 68 -14.75 5.76 9.85
N ALA A 69 -14.25 4.55 9.67
CA ALA A 69 -13.31 3.89 10.55
C ALA A 69 -11.89 4.50 10.50
N ASN A 70 -11.28 4.70 11.65
CA ASN A 70 -9.84 4.96 11.74
C ASN A 70 -9.06 3.67 11.45
N THR A 71 -8.46 3.59 10.28
CA THR A 71 -7.71 2.40 9.84
C THR A 71 -6.28 2.35 10.36
N GLY A 72 -5.85 3.36 11.11
CA GLY A 72 -4.44 3.50 11.49
C GLY A 72 -3.50 3.88 10.35
N ASN A 73 -4.03 4.07 9.11
CA ASN A 73 -3.27 4.49 7.93
C ASN A 73 -4.01 5.62 7.19
N LEU A 74 -3.41 6.82 7.20
CA LEU A 74 -3.99 8.03 6.61
C LEU A 74 -4.28 7.89 5.11
N SER A 75 -3.38 7.27 4.35
CA SER A 75 -3.56 7.16 2.90
C SER A 75 -4.83 6.37 2.55
N SER A 76 -5.14 5.32 3.31
CA SER A 76 -6.34 4.52 3.06
C SER A 76 -7.65 5.31 3.25
N GLN A 77 -7.63 6.35 4.11
CA GLN A 77 -8.77 7.24 4.32
C GLN A 77 -8.98 8.23 3.16
N MET A 78 -7.99 8.38 2.26
CA MET A 78 -8.11 9.20 1.06
C MET A 78 -8.78 8.48 -0.12
N ALA A 79 -8.93 7.15 -0.05
CA ALA A 79 -9.48 6.34 -1.14
C ALA A 79 -10.88 6.83 -1.56
N GLY A 80 -11.09 7.05 -2.87
CA GLY A 80 -12.35 7.55 -3.43
C GLY A 80 -12.66 9.04 -3.16
N LYS A 81 -11.81 9.78 -2.43
CA LYS A 81 -12.10 11.17 -2.03
C LYS A 81 -11.49 12.24 -2.95
N ALA A 82 -10.64 11.84 -3.92
CA ALA A 82 -10.06 12.77 -4.90
C ALA A 82 -9.99 12.16 -6.30
N ALA A 83 -10.35 12.94 -7.32
CA ALA A 83 -10.28 12.53 -8.72
C ALA A 83 -8.82 12.36 -9.17
N GLY A 84 -8.53 11.31 -9.98
CA GLY A 84 -7.18 11.03 -10.49
C GLY A 84 -6.16 10.56 -9.43
N VAL A 85 -6.61 10.30 -8.20
CA VAL A 85 -5.81 9.75 -7.11
C VAL A 85 -6.20 8.29 -6.90
N GLN A 86 -5.26 7.40 -7.14
CA GLN A 86 -5.43 5.98 -6.91
C GLN A 86 -4.76 5.61 -5.59
N VAL A 87 -5.53 5.08 -4.66
CA VAL A 87 -5.02 4.58 -3.38
C VAL A 87 -5.20 3.06 -3.37
N VAL A 88 -4.09 2.34 -3.31
CA VAL A 88 -4.06 0.88 -3.10
C VAL A 88 -3.63 0.63 -1.67
N THR A 89 -4.44 -0.08 -0.93
CA THR A 89 -4.13 -0.44 0.46
C THR A 89 -3.92 -1.95 0.55
N SER A 90 -2.82 -2.35 1.14
CA SER A 90 -2.59 -3.76 1.47
C SER A 90 -3.66 -4.24 2.45
N ALA A 91 -4.22 -5.42 2.22
CA ALA A 91 -5.12 -6.09 3.16
C ALA A 91 -4.35 -6.75 4.33
N ASN A 92 -3.01 -6.79 4.27
CA ASN A 92 -2.18 -7.31 5.35
C ASN A 92 -2.29 -6.44 6.61
N PHE A 93 -2.20 -7.09 7.76
CA PHE A 93 -2.31 -6.45 9.06
C PHE A 93 -1.25 -5.34 9.25
N GLY A 94 -1.70 -4.09 9.42
CA GLY A 94 -0.83 -2.92 9.52
C GLY A 94 0.00 -2.65 8.23
N GLY A 95 -0.48 -3.12 7.07
CA GLY A 95 0.24 -3.05 5.80
C GLY A 95 0.34 -1.66 5.19
N ALA A 96 1.17 -1.54 4.16
CA ALA A 96 1.44 -0.31 3.45
C ALA A 96 0.26 0.11 2.54
N SER A 97 0.25 1.37 2.18
CA SER A 97 -0.60 1.90 1.12
C SER A 97 0.22 2.65 0.09
N SER A 98 -0.19 2.56 -1.17
CA SER A 98 0.39 3.29 -2.29
C SER A 98 -0.58 4.37 -2.76
N VAL A 99 -0.07 5.58 -2.98
CA VAL A 99 -0.83 6.72 -3.50
C VAL A 99 -0.21 7.17 -4.81
N VAL A 100 -0.90 6.94 -5.91
CA VAL A 100 -0.45 7.28 -7.26
C VAL A 100 -1.37 8.36 -7.86
N ILE A 101 -0.78 9.43 -8.39
CA ILE A 101 -1.50 10.56 -8.98
C ILE A 101 -1.25 10.59 -10.49
N ARG A 102 -2.33 10.52 -11.30
CA ARG A 102 -2.28 10.57 -12.78
C ARG A 102 -1.43 9.45 -13.41
N GLY A 103 -1.44 8.24 -12.80
CA GLY A 103 -0.78 7.06 -13.33
C GLY A 103 0.73 6.98 -13.09
N MET A 104 1.34 5.96 -13.68
CA MET A 104 2.77 5.68 -13.55
C MET A 104 3.59 6.66 -14.40
N LYS A 105 4.61 7.30 -13.83
CA LYS A 105 5.47 8.29 -14.49
C LYS A 105 6.91 7.80 -14.67
N SER A 106 7.33 6.79 -13.91
CA SER A 106 8.64 6.16 -14.03
C SER A 106 8.50 4.65 -14.23
N ILE A 107 9.25 4.08 -15.18
CA ILE A 107 9.23 2.65 -15.51
C ILE A 107 9.97 1.87 -14.40
N GLY A 108 11.16 2.30 -14.01
CA GLY A 108 12.02 1.60 -13.05
C GLY A 108 12.01 2.18 -11.63
N GLY A 109 11.35 3.33 -11.40
CA GLY A 109 11.41 4.06 -10.14
C GLY A 109 10.11 4.07 -9.33
N ASN A 110 10.17 4.72 -8.16
CA ASN A 110 9.01 4.91 -7.29
C ASN A 110 8.01 5.91 -7.92
N ASN A 111 6.73 5.56 -7.99
CA ASN A 111 5.63 6.36 -8.53
C ASN A 111 4.70 6.93 -7.46
N GLN A 112 5.04 6.80 -6.18
CA GLN A 112 4.20 7.30 -5.10
C GLN A 112 4.29 8.83 -4.99
N ALA A 113 3.15 9.46 -4.65
CA ALA A 113 3.09 10.88 -4.36
C ALA A 113 3.95 11.26 -3.16
N LEU A 114 4.55 12.45 -3.21
CA LEU A 114 5.23 13.04 -2.06
C LEU A 114 4.21 13.50 -1.02
N PHE A 115 4.44 13.19 0.23
CA PHE A 115 3.69 13.76 1.35
C PHE A 115 4.45 14.94 1.95
N VAL A 116 3.69 15.98 2.32
CA VAL A 116 4.23 17.21 2.87
C VAL A 116 3.36 17.64 4.06
N ILE A 117 3.95 17.87 5.22
CA ILE A 117 3.25 18.33 6.42
C ILE A 117 3.66 19.77 6.72
N ASP A 118 2.69 20.71 6.69
CA ASP A 118 2.92 22.14 6.92
C ASP A 118 4.07 22.72 6.07
N GLY A 119 4.22 22.23 4.84
CA GLY A 119 5.26 22.67 3.91
C GLY A 119 6.59 21.91 4.03
N VAL A 120 6.72 20.96 4.96
CA VAL A 120 7.90 20.10 5.12
C VAL A 120 7.68 18.76 4.44
N PRO A 121 8.52 18.36 3.48
CA PRO A 121 8.48 17.03 2.90
C PRO A 121 8.76 15.95 3.94
N VAL A 122 8.00 14.84 3.88
CA VAL A 122 8.20 13.68 4.76
C VAL A 122 8.47 12.43 3.96
N SER A 123 9.22 11.51 4.53
CA SER A 123 9.46 10.21 3.93
C SER A 123 8.18 9.36 3.94
N ASN A 124 7.90 8.66 2.84
CA ASN A 124 6.83 7.66 2.73
C ASN A 124 7.38 6.34 2.18
N ASN A 125 8.46 5.86 2.76
CA ASN A 125 9.06 4.59 2.37
C ASN A 125 8.20 3.44 2.89
N ASN A 126 7.98 2.44 2.03
CA ASN A 126 7.41 1.17 2.45
C ASN A 126 8.47 0.42 3.26
N SER A 127 8.09 -0.06 4.44
CA SER A 127 8.92 -0.94 5.24
C SER A 127 8.64 -2.39 4.81
N THR A 128 9.53 -2.93 4.00
CA THR A 128 9.54 -4.36 3.68
C THR A 128 10.50 -5.05 4.63
N ILE A 129 10.01 -6.05 5.34
CA ILE A 129 10.82 -6.89 6.23
C ILE A 129 11.11 -8.16 5.45
N SER A 130 12.38 -8.41 5.11
CA SER A 130 12.79 -9.56 4.32
C SER A 130 13.89 -10.33 5.03
N SER A 131 13.66 -11.61 5.25
CA SER A 131 14.66 -12.59 5.68
C SER A 131 14.91 -13.54 4.51
N SER A 132 15.87 -13.23 3.65
CA SER A 132 16.21 -13.99 2.44
C SER A 132 15.06 -14.35 1.50
N TYR A 133 14.06 -15.10 1.96
CA TYR A 133 12.92 -15.59 1.15
C TYR A 133 11.54 -15.25 1.73
N THR A 134 11.47 -14.97 3.03
CA THR A 134 10.20 -14.60 3.67
C THR A 134 10.04 -13.09 3.71
N ILE A 135 8.94 -12.59 3.23
CA ILE A 135 8.68 -11.17 3.09
C ILE A 135 7.43 -10.78 3.88
N PHE A 136 7.56 -9.76 4.72
CA PHE A 136 6.45 -9.18 5.46
C PHE A 136 6.24 -7.72 5.03
N ASP A 137 4.98 -7.33 4.97
CA ASP A 137 4.59 -5.94 4.76
C ASP A 137 4.63 -5.18 6.09
N GLY A 138 5.68 -4.39 6.30
CA GLY A 138 5.90 -3.60 7.53
C GLY A 138 5.13 -2.28 7.57
N GLY A 139 4.28 -1.99 6.58
CA GLY A 139 3.57 -0.72 6.46
C GLY A 139 4.44 0.38 5.87
N ASN A 140 3.95 1.62 5.91
CA ASN A 140 4.68 2.79 5.46
C ASN A 140 4.61 3.94 6.47
N SER A 141 5.55 4.91 6.31
CA SER A 141 5.73 6.00 7.28
C SER A 141 4.54 6.96 7.36
N ILE A 142 3.69 7.05 6.33
CA ILE A 142 2.50 7.90 6.35
C ILE A 142 1.43 7.38 7.33
N SER A 143 1.47 6.09 7.68
CA SER A 143 0.60 5.52 8.71
C SER A 143 0.88 6.04 10.13
N ASP A 144 2.02 6.71 10.34
CA ASP A 144 2.39 7.28 11.64
C ASP A 144 1.72 8.63 11.91
N ILE A 145 1.11 9.26 10.89
CA ILE A 145 0.42 10.53 11.02
C ILE A 145 -0.97 10.29 11.62
N ASN A 146 -1.26 11.02 12.72
CA ASN A 146 -2.55 10.95 13.36
C ASN A 146 -3.61 11.76 12.58
N PRO A 147 -4.68 11.14 12.05
CA PRO A 147 -5.73 11.88 11.34
C PRO A 147 -6.42 12.97 12.17
N ASN A 148 -6.38 12.87 13.51
CA ASN A 148 -6.95 13.88 14.41
C ASN A 148 -6.18 15.20 14.39
N ASP A 149 -4.90 15.20 13.99
CA ASP A 149 -4.08 16.40 13.86
C ASP A 149 -4.35 17.18 12.57
N ILE A 150 -5.12 16.61 11.62
CA ILE A 150 -5.26 17.14 10.28
C ILE A 150 -6.43 18.12 10.21
N GLU A 151 -6.16 19.33 9.70
CA GLU A 151 -7.15 20.33 9.32
C GLU A 151 -7.68 20.09 7.91
N SER A 152 -6.76 19.90 6.95
CA SER A 152 -7.08 19.57 5.55
C SER A 152 -5.92 18.87 4.84
N ILE A 153 -6.26 18.18 3.75
CA ILE A 153 -5.31 17.66 2.77
C ILE A 153 -5.58 18.35 1.45
N ASN A 154 -4.54 18.89 0.82
CA ASN A 154 -4.61 19.43 -0.53
C ASN A 154 -3.78 18.57 -1.49
N VAL A 155 -4.41 17.98 -2.50
CA VAL A 155 -3.74 17.17 -3.51
C VAL A 155 -3.33 18.07 -4.66
N LEU A 156 -2.02 18.24 -4.86
CA LEU A 156 -1.40 18.97 -5.96
C LEU A 156 -1.03 17.96 -7.05
N LYS A 157 -1.75 17.98 -8.18
CA LYS A 157 -1.75 16.87 -9.13
C LYS A 157 -0.70 17.01 -10.24
N GLY A 158 -0.44 18.21 -10.69
CA GLY A 158 0.43 18.47 -11.84
C GLY A 158 1.88 18.82 -11.49
N ALA A 159 2.77 18.74 -12.49
CA ALA A 159 4.18 19.11 -12.34
C ALA A 159 4.35 20.59 -11.95
N ALA A 160 3.51 21.50 -12.48
CA ALA A 160 3.55 22.92 -12.12
C ALA A 160 3.23 23.15 -10.62
N ALA A 161 2.27 22.41 -10.07
CA ALA A 161 1.88 22.51 -8.68
C ALA A 161 2.99 22.02 -7.73
N SER A 162 3.87 21.17 -8.21
CA SER A 162 4.89 20.47 -7.42
C SER A 162 6.31 20.97 -7.67
N ALA A 163 6.53 21.85 -8.65
CA ALA A 163 7.87 22.32 -9.07
C ALA A 163 8.72 22.88 -7.91
N LEU A 164 8.11 23.56 -6.95
CA LEU A 164 8.82 24.09 -5.76
C LEU A 164 9.33 23.00 -4.79
N TYR A 165 8.90 21.73 -4.91
CA TYR A 165 9.41 20.63 -4.11
C TYR A 165 10.50 19.82 -4.83
N GLY A 166 10.85 20.17 -6.08
CA GLY A 166 11.91 19.56 -6.88
C GLY A 166 11.62 18.11 -7.26
N GLU A 167 12.67 17.31 -7.35
CA GLU A 167 12.65 15.92 -7.87
C GLU A 167 11.63 14.99 -7.19
N ARG A 168 11.44 15.12 -5.89
CA ARG A 168 10.54 14.25 -5.10
C ARG A 168 9.07 14.39 -5.51
N ALA A 169 8.73 15.54 -6.06
CA ALA A 169 7.35 15.88 -6.42
C ALA A 169 6.97 15.48 -7.85
N SER A 170 7.85 14.79 -8.58
CA SER A 170 7.61 14.32 -9.95
C SER A 170 6.34 13.48 -10.11
N ALA A 171 5.95 12.73 -9.07
CA ALA A 171 4.73 11.92 -9.04
C ALA A 171 3.48 12.65 -8.47
N GLY A 172 3.59 13.96 -8.17
CA GLY A 172 2.55 14.76 -7.50
C GLY A 172 2.76 14.87 -6.00
N VAL A 173 1.97 15.74 -5.33
CA VAL A 173 2.16 16.07 -3.91
C VAL A 173 0.84 16.01 -3.15
N VAL A 174 0.87 15.44 -1.96
CA VAL A 174 -0.21 15.46 -0.97
C VAL A 174 0.22 16.38 0.18
N VAL A 175 -0.32 17.61 0.21
CA VAL A 175 -0.02 18.61 1.23
C VAL A 175 -0.99 18.47 2.38
N ILE A 176 -0.49 18.16 3.56
CA ILE A 176 -1.22 18.02 4.81
C ILE A 176 -1.04 19.29 5.61
N THR A 177 -2.14 19.92 6.00
CA THR A 177 -2.15 21.04 6.92
C THR A 177 -2.60 20.54 8.29
N THR A 178 -1.77 20.78 9.31
CA THR A 178 -2.11 20.42 10.69
C THR A 178 -2.95 21.49 11.36
N LYS A 179 -3.79 21.05 12.30
CA LYS A 179 -4.58 21.94 13.15
C LYS A 179 -3.69 22.88 13.97
N LYS A 180 -4.26 24.01 14.36
CA LYS A 180 -3.66 24.99 15.27
C LYS A 180 -4.54 25.17 16.49
N GLY A 181 -3.95 25.60 17.60
CA GLY A 181 -4.71 26.00 18.77
C GLY A 181 -5.63 27.17 18.45
N ARG A 182 -6.90 27.03 18.81
CA ARG A 182 -7.93 28.03 18.50
C ARG A 182 -8.02 29.08 19.62
N SER A 183 -8.17 30.36 19.23
CA SER A 183 -8.56 31.41 20.15
C SER A 183 -10.02 31.25 20.53
N ARG A 184 -10.30 31.14 21.81
CA ARG A 184 -11.64 31.05 22.38
C ARG A 184 -12.04 32.36 23.06
N LYS A 185 -13.34 32.74 22.97
CA LYS A 185 -13.86 33.96 23.59
C LYS A 185 -13.69 33.96 25.12
N ASP A 186 -13.77 32.78 25.73
CA ASP A 186 -13.65 32.57 27.19
C ASP A 186 -12.19 32.50 27.69
N LYS A 187 -11.19 32.50 26.74
CA LYS A 187 -9.76 32.40 27.08
C LYS A 187 -9.37 31.10 27.82
N GLU A 188 -10.27 30.13 27.92
CA GLU A 188 -10.06 28.87 28.61
C GLU A 188 -9.31 27.85 27.73
N TRP A 189 -8.79 26.81 28.36
CA TRP A 189 -8.29 25.63 27.67
C TRP A 189 -9.43 24.88 27.02
N GLY A 190 -9.27 24.50 25.77
CA GLY A 190 -10.14 23.56 25.11
C GLY A 190 -9.63 22.14 25.26
N VAL A 191 -10.47 21.25 25.68
CA VAL A 191 -10.16 19.82 25.75
C VAL A 191 -11.15 19.07 24.87
N THR A 192 -10.64 18.24 23.97
CA THR A 192 -11.47 17.32 23.17
C THR A 192 -11.05 15.89 23.52
N LEU A 193 -12.00 15.09 23.95
CA LEU A 193 -11.85 13.63 24.11
C LEU A 193 -12.57 12.94 22.95
N SER A 194 -11.90 11.99 22.31
CA SER A 194 -12.51 11.15 21.27
C SER A 194 -12.13 9.71 21.52
N THR A 195 -13.14 8.84 21.54
CA THR A 195 -12.95 7.40 21.65
C THR A 195 -13.68 6.71 20.49
N GLU A 196 -13.08 5.65 20.00
CA GLU A 196 -13.61 4.86 18.90
C GLU A 196 -13.35 3.37 19.18
N TYR A 197 -14.39 2.57 18.98
CA TYR A 197 -14.32 1.12 19.00
C TYR A 197 -14.77 0.55 17.67
N GLN A 198 -14.04 -0.44 17.16
CA GLN A 198 -14.35 -1.12 15.92
C GLN A 198 -14.29 -2.63 16.11
N TYR A 199 -15.21 -3.31 15.45
CA TYR A 199 -15.27 -4.75 15.26
C TYR A 199 -15.11 -5.05 13.77
N GLY A 200 -14.20 -5.97 13.43
CA GLY A 200 -13.92 -6.35 12.05
C GLY A 200 -14.05 -7.86 11.84
N GLU A 201 -14.62 -8.26 10.73
CA GLU A 201 -14.66 -9.64 10.27
C GLU A 201 -14.22 -9.74 8.82
N ILE A 202 -13.77 -10.91 8.37
CA ILE A 202 -13.44 -11.11 6.96
C ILE A 202 -14.70 -11.04 6.09
N ASP A 203 -14.58 -10.41 4.93
CA ASP A 203 -15.57 -10.58 3.87
C ASP A 203 -15.36 -11.93 3.20
N LYS A 204 -16.19 -12.92 3.56
CA LYS A 204 -16.10 -14.30 3.05
C LYS A 204 -16.17 -14.38 1.52
N SER A 205 -16.72 -13.37 0.83
CA SER A 205 -16.70 -13.31 -0.63
C SER A 205 -15.31 -13.10 -1.22
N THR A 206 -14.34 -12.68 -0.39
CA THR A 206 -12.94 -12.46 -0.76
C THR A 206 -12.02 -13.57 -0.27
N PHE A 207 -12.58 -14.70 0.15
CA PHE A 207 -11.81 -15.87 0.57
C PHE A 207 -12.28 -17.13 -0.19
N ALA A 208 -11.41 -18.16 -0.23
CA ALA A 208 -11.66 -19.43 -0.90
C ALA A 208 -12.97 -20.10 -0.45
N LYS A 209 -13.70 -20.65 -1.41
CA LYS A 209 -14.86 -21.50 -1.18
C LYS A 209 -14.49 -22.92 -1.59
N TYR A 210 -14.69 -23.89 -0.72
CA TYR A 210 -14.23 -25.26 -0.92
C TYR A 210 -15.33 -26.13 -1.50
N GLN A 211 -14.94 -27.06 -2.39
CA GLN A 211 -15.82 -28.16 -2.80
C GLN A 211 -15.93 -29.21 -1.67
N ASN A 212 -16.98 -30.03 -1.68
CA ASN A 212 -17.31 -31.02 -0.65
C ASN A 212 -17.66 -32.41 -1.24
N LYS A 213 -17.11 -32.73 -2.40
CA LYS A 213 -17.39 -33.99 -3.11
C LYS A 213 -16.20 -34.95 -3.09
N TYR A 214 -14.98 -34.42 -3.07
CA TYR A 214 -13.74 -35.20 -3.17
C TYR A 214 -12.76 -34.77 -2.09
N GLY A 215 -12.00 -35.74 -1.55
CA GLY A 215 -10.99 -35.49 -0.53
C GLY A 215 -9.56 -35.54 -1.05
N SER A 216 -8.61 -35.73 -0.14
CA SER A 216 -7.16 -35.76 -0.36
C SER A 216 -6.75 -36.61 -1.56
N GLY A 217 -5.78 -36.14 -2.33
CA GLY A 217 -5.11 -36.88 -3.42
C GLY A 217 -4.93 -36.03 -4.69
N TYR A 218 -4.04 -36.49 -5.55
CA TYR A 218 -3.75 -35.94 -6.89
C TYR A 218 -4.37 -36.72 -8.03
N GLY A 219 -5.40 -37.52 -7.76
CA GLY A 219 -6.01 -38.48 -8.69
C GLY A 219 -5.65 -39.93 -8.33
N GLY A 220 -6.31 -40.90 -8.97
CA GLY A 220 -6.07 -42.33 -8.71
C GLY A 220 -6.44 -42.79 -7.29
N SER A 221 -5.61 -43.60 -6.65
CA SER A 221 -5.85 -44.09 -5.32
C SER A 221 -5.39 -43.06 -4.28
N SER A 222 -6.31 -42.48 -3.55
CA SER A 222 -6.07 -41.47 -2.50
C SER A 222 -5.58 -42.06 -1.17
N PHE A 223 -5.60 -43.39 -1.04
CA PHE A 223 -5.32 -44.03 0.23
C PHE A 223 -4.07 -44.88 0.16
N LEU A 224 -3.24 -44.73 1.18
CA LEU A 224 -2.20 -45.67 1.49
C LEU A 224 -2.85 -46.92 2.13
N LYS A 225 -2.25 -48.07 1.89
CA LYS A 225 -2.68 -49.36 2.45
C LYS A 225 -1.62 -49.87 3.45
N ARG A 226 -1.96 -49.87 4.73
CA ARG A 226 -1.08 -50.40 5.78
C ARG A 226 -1.86 -50.77 7.04
N ASP A 227 -1.33 -51.67 7.83
CA ASP A 227 -1.82 -51.95 9.17
C ASP A 227 -1.40 -50.78 10.09
N VAL A 228 -2.34 -49.99 10.57
CA VAL A 228 -2.10 -48.80 11.41
C VAL A 228 -2.14 -49.13 12.88
N ASN A 229 -3.03 -50.06 13.29
CA ASN A 229 -3.30 -50.38 14.68
C ASN A 229 -2.59 -51.63 15.16
N GLY A 230 -1.92 -52.39 14.25
CA GLY A 230 -1.13 -53.59 14.56
C GLY A 230 -1.97 -54.86 14.74
N ASP A 231 -3.22 -54.90 14.18
CA ASP A 231 -4.15 -56.03 14.27
C ASP A 231 -3.97 -57.06 13.15
N GLY A 232 -3.05 -56.80 12.20
CA GLY A 232 -2.77 -57.64 11.03
C GLY A 232 -3.74 -57.41 9.87
N ILE A 233 -4.67 -56.46 9.95
CA ILE A 233 -5.58 -56.09 8.88
C ILE A 233 -5.03 -54.85 8.15
N ILE A 234 -5.12 -54.87 6.83
CA ILE A 234 -4.67 -53.70 6.05
C ILE A 234 -5.75 -52.64 6.03
N ASP A 235 -5.40 -51.48 6.59
CA ASP A 235 -6.24 -50.29 6.68
C ASP A 235 -6.08 -49.38 5.50
N LEU A 236 -7.10 -48.49 5.28
CA LEU A 236 -7.04 -47.35 4.40
C LEU A 236 -6.59 -46.11 5.18
N VAL A 237 -5.49 -45.50 4.75
CA VAL A 237 -4.89 -44.32 5.40
C VAL A 237 -4.87 -43.17 4.42
N VAL A 238 -5.26 -41.97 4.86
CA VAL A 238 -5.17 -40.78 4.03
C VAL A 238 -3.72 -40.50 3.60
N GLY A 239 -3.52 -40.04 2.35
CA GLY A 239 -2.19 -39.69 1.87
C GLY A 239 -1.67 -38.45 2.64
N THR A 240 -0.62 -38.64 3.46
CA THR A 240 -0.12 -37.60 4.38
C THR A 240 0.73 -36.53 3.70
N ASN A 241 1.42 -36.85 2.60
CA ASN A 241 2.24 -35.90 1.84
C ASN A 241 1.47 -35.24 0.68
N ASN A 242 0.20 -35.55 0.50
CA ASN A 242 -0.66 -34.88 -0.47
C ASN A 242 -1.14 -33.54 0.08
N ASP A 243 -1.26 -32.55 -0.78
CA ASP A 243 -1.81 -31.23 -0.45
C ASP A 243 -2.85 -30.75 -1.49
N ALA A 244 -3.48 -31.72 -2.16
CA ALA A 244 -4.54 -31.51 -3.14
C ALA A 244 -5.82 -32.28 -2.75
N SER A 245 -6.94 -31.96 -3.39
CA SER A 245 -8.27 -32.51 -3.17
C SER A 245 -8.88 -33.06 -4.47
N VAL A 246 -8.08 -33.78 -5.26
CA VAL A 246 -8.46 -34.47 -6.50
C VAL A 246 -8.60 -35.98 -6.29
N GLY A 247 -8.66 -36.42 -5.04
CA GLY A 247 -8.68 -37.83 -4.68
C GLY A 247 -10.05 -38.50 -4.78
N THR A 248 -10.26 -39.50 -3.96
CA THR A 248 -11.49 -40.31 -3.89
C THR A 248 -12.69 -39.48 -3.45
N ALA A 249 -13.84 -39.73 -4.09
CA ALA A 249 -15.12 -39.14 -3.68
C ALA A 249 -15.46 -39.49 -2.24
N PHE A 250 -16.10 -38.59 -1.52
CA PHE A 250 -16.55 -38.83 -0.16
C PHE A 250 -17.66 -39.89 -0.12
N ASP A 251 -17.51 -40.84 0.81
CA ASP A 251 -18.48 -41.89 1.16
C ASP A 251 -18.51 -42.05 2.68
N PRO A 252 -19.63 -41.69 3.35
CA PRO A 252 -19.74 -41.80 4.80
C PRO A 252 -19.68 -43.24 5.33
N ASN A 253 -19.83 -44.26 4.48
CA ASN A 253 -19.72 -45.69 4.84
C ASN A 253 -18.25 -46.16 4.77
N LEU A 254 -17.34 -45.43 4.12
CA LEU A 254 -15.94 -45.79 4.02
C LEU A 254 -15.18 -45.29 5.25
N MET A 255 -14.58 -46.20 6.01
CA MET A 255 -13.78 -45.87 7.18
C MET A 255 -12.31 -45.73 6.80
N VAL A 256 -11.70 -44.59 7.19
CA VAL A 256 -10.33 -44.21 6.81
C VAL A 256 -9.60 -43.67 8.04
N TYR A 257 -8.32 -44.05 8.19
CA TYR A 257 -7.43 -43.43 9.15
C TYR A 257 -6.97 -42.08 8.64
N GLN A 258 -7.47 -41.01 9.27
CA GLN A 258 -7.11 -39.62 8.97
C GLN A 258 -5.73 -39.28 9.56
N TRP A 259 -5.14 -38.13 9.19
CA TRP A 259 -3.85 -37.66 9.69
C TRP A 259 -3.76 -37.63 11.23
N ASN A 260 -4.84 -37.26 11.94
CA ASN A 260 -4.91 -37.14 13.38
C ASN A 260 -4.93 -38.50 14.09
N SER A 261 -5.23 -39.60 13.37
CA SER A 261 -5.21 -40.95 13.88
C SER A 261 -3.81 -41.54 13.97
N LEU A 262 -2.81 -40.88 13.36
CA LEU A 262 -1.42 -41.35 13.30
C LEU A 262 -0.57 -40.84 14.48
N TYR A 263 -1.04 -39.88 15.23
CA TYR A 263 -0.32 -39.24 16.32
C TYR A 263 -0.74 -39.82 17.68
N PRO A 264 0.20 -40.50 18.45
CA PRO A 264 -0.12 -41.12 19.75
C PRO A 264 -0.68 -40.14 20.79
N GLN A 265 -0.33 -38.87 20.72
CA GLN A 265 -0.76 -37.84 21.66
C GLN A 265 -2.15 -37.25 21.38
N LEU A 266 -2.80 -37.64 20.28
CA LEU A 266 -4.15 -37.15 19.93
C LEU A 266 -5.25 -38.16 20.34
N PRO A 267 -6.47 -37.69 20.70
CA PRO A 267 -7.59 -38.58 21.09
C PRO A 267 -8.06 -39.53 19.99
N GLY A 268 -7.77 -39.22 18.72
CA GLY A 268 -8.09 -39.99 17.53
C GLY A 268 -7.10 -41.12 17.23
N TYR A 269 -6.05 -41.32 18.02
CA TYR A 269 -4.99 -42.28 17.75
C TYR A 269 -5.55 -43.71 17.51
N HIS A 270 -5.13 -44.32 16.42
CA HIS A 270 -5.59 -45.63 15.93
C HIS A 270 -7.11 -45.76 15.77
N LYS A 271 -7.83 -44.65 15.46
CA LYS A 271 -9.26 -44.69 15.20
C LYS A 271 -9.54 -44.25 13.76
N ALA A 272 -10.15 -45.15 12.99
CA ALA A 272 -10.68 -44.80 11.68
C ALA A 272 -11.96 -43.95 11.82
N THR A 273 -12.17 -43.03 10.90
CA THR A 273 -13.37 -42.18 10.83
C THR A 273 -14.03 -42.27 9.45
N PRO A 274 -15.33 -41.95 9.30
CA PRO A 274 -15.99 -41.89 8.01
C PRO A 274 -15.26 -40.95 7.04
N TRP A 275 -15.18 -41.35 5.77
CA TRP A 275 -14.59 -40.53 4.70
C TRP A 275 -15.58 -39.44 4.25
N VAL A 276 -15.51 -38.29 4.85
CA VAL A 276 -16.41 -37.15 4.62
C VAL A 276 -15.63 -35.86 4.51
N ALA A 277 -16.26 -34.84 3.90
CA ALA A 277 -15.71 -33.48 3.88
C ALA A 277 -15.65 -32.91 5.30
N ALA A 278 -14.63 -32.12 5.57
CA ALA A 278 -14.47 -31.42 6.84
C ALA A 278 -15.67 -30.47 7.10
N LYS A 279 -16.10 -30.41 8.35
CA LYS A 279 -17.15 -29.50 8.78
C LYS A 279 -16.65 -28.05 8.87
N ASN A 280 -15.45 -27.87 9.43
CA ASN A 280 -14.83 -26.58 9.61
C ASN A 280 -13.67 -26.42 8.60
N THR A 281 -13.76 -25.38 7.79
CA THR A 281 -12.82 -25.10 6.70
C THR A 281 -11.83 -24.02 7.12
N PRO A 282 -10.79 -23.70 6.35
CA PRO A 282 -9.88 -22.59 6.65
C PRO A 282 -10.56 -21.20 6.79
N VAL A 283 -11.80 -21.05 6.36
CA VAL A 283 -12.61 -19.83 6.68
C VAL A 283 -12.77 -19.65 8.20
N ASP A 284 -12.85 -20.74 8.95
CA ASP A 284 -13.10 -20.76 10.39
C ASP A 284 -11.81 -20.55 11.21
N PHE A 285 -10.66 -20.44 10.55
CA PHE A 285 -9.38 -20.04 11.14
C PHE A 285 -9.36 -18.58 11.58
N PHE A 286 -10.09 -17.72 10.87
CA PHE A 286 -10.08 -16.29 11.13
C PHE A 286 -10.88 -15.94 12.38
N GLN A 287 -10.39 -14.93 13.10
CA GLN A 287 -11.05 -14.35 14.28
C GLN A 287 -11.58 -12.95 13.97
N ALA A 288 -12.40 -12.43 14.87
CA ALA A 288 -12.80 -11.02 14.80
C ALA A 288 -11.61 -10.11 15.15
N ALA A 289 -11.37 -9.10 14.31
CA ALA A 289 -10.46 -8.00 14.63
C ALA A 289 -11.16 -6.99 15.54
N GLN A 290 -10.43 -6.45 16.51
CA GLN A 290 -10.92 -5.39 17.40
C GLN A 290 -9.95 -4.23 17.37
N THR A 291 -10.48 -3.00 17.27
CA THR A 291 -9.67 -1.79 17.29
C THR A 291 -10.25 -0.80 18.27
N THR A 292 -9.39 -0.22 19.11
CA THR A 292 -9.71 0.95 19.92
C THR A 292 -8.79 2.10 19.54
N SER A 293 -9.36 3.31 19.43
CA SER A 293 -8.59 4.53 19.23
C SER A 293 -9.09 5.60 20.20
N ASN A 294 -8.20 6.01 21.10
CA ASN A 294 -8.52 7.01 22.12
C ASN A 294 -7.62 8.21 21.92
N SER A 295 -8.19 9.40 21.81
CA SER A 295 -7.40 10.62 21.70
C SER A 295 -7.86 11.70 22.66
N ILE A 296 -6.88 12.46 23.15
CA ILE A 296 -7.07 13.68 23.91
C ILE A 296 -6.35 14.82 23.19
N THR A 297 -7.09 15.87 22.85
CA THR A 297 -6.53 17.10 22.29
C THR A 297 -6.74 18.22 23.29
N ILE A 298 -5.66 18.92 23.60
CA ILE A 298 -5.65 20.08 24.46
C ILE A 298 -5.21 21.28 23.64
N GLU A 299 -6.01 22.34 23.61
CA GLU A 299 -5.71 23.51 22.80
C GLU A 299 -5.97 24.81 23.57
N LYS A 300 -5.14 25.81 23.30
CA LYS A 300 -5.36 27.20 23.72
C LYS A 300 -4.76 28.14 22.70
N GLY A 301 -5.38 29.30 22.50
CA GLY A 301 -4.81 30.33 21.64
C GLY A 301 -5.30 31.70 22.02
N ASN A 302 -4.48 32.71 21.73
CA ASN A 302 -4.80 34.12 21.76
C ASN A 302 -4.20 34.81 20.52
N GLU A 303 -4.19 36.12 20.47
CA GLU A 303 -3.66 36.88 19.33
C GLU A 303 -2.15 36.69 19.12
N ASN A 304 -1.42 36.38 20.17
CA ASN A 304 0.05 36.29 20.16
C ASN A 304 0.59 34.85 20.23
N SER A 305 -0.20 33.90 20.70
CA SER A 305 0.26 32.53 20.86
C SER A 305 -0.84 31.53 20.63
N SER A 306 -0.47 30.36 20.14
CA SER A 306 -1.35 29.19 20.11
C SER A 306 -0.57 27.94 20.49
N VAL A 307 -1.21 27.05 21.21
CA VAL A 307 -0.71 25.71 21.55
C VAL A 307 -1.79 24.68 21.26
N LEU A 308 -1.37 23.58 20.66
CA LEU A 308 -2.18 22.38 20.50
C LEU A 308 -1.31 21.19 20.84
N ILE A 309 -1.80 20.34 21.74
CA ILE A 309 -1.16 19.07 22.11
C ILE A 309 -2.19 17.98 21.87
N ASN A 310 -1.78 16.94 21.20
CA ASN A 310 -2.63 15.77 20.96
C ASN A 310 -1.89 14.50 21.38
N TYR A 311 -2.57 13.62 22.09
CA TYR A 311 -2.14 12.26 22.35
C TYR A 311 -3.16 11.30 21.76
N ASN A 312 -2.70 10.28 21.04
CA ASN A 312 -3.53 9.21 20.50
C ASN A 312 -2.95 7.86 20.89
N ASN A 313 -3.80 7.01 21.44
CA ASN A 313 -3.53 5.59 21.67
C ASN A 313 -4.38 4.77 20.71
N PHE A 314 -3.74 3.94 19.90
CA PHE A 314 -4.36 3.05 18.93
C PHE A 314 -3.92 1.62 19.21
N LEU A 315 -4.89 0.76 19.51
CA LEU A 315 -4.68 -0.67 19.74
C LEU A 315 -5.58 -1.44 18.78
N THR A 316 -5.01 -2.39 18.06
CA THR A 316 -5.77 -3.24 17.14
C THR A 316 -5.28 -4.68 17.17
N THR A 317 -6.21 -5.63 17.11
CA THR A 317 -5.93 -7.03 16.82
C THR A 317 -6.31 -7.32 15.36
N GLY A 318 -5.61 -8.27 14.72
CA GLY A 318 -5.91 -8.67 13.35
C GLY A 318 -6.94 -9.79 13.25
N VAL A 319 -7.43 -10.04 12.02
CA VAL A 319 -8.34 -11.17 11.73
C VAL A 319 -7.62 -12.53 11.78
N MET A 320 -6.30 -12.57 11.73
CA MET A 320 -5.52 -13.79 11.95
C MET A 320 -5.16 -13.93 13.44
N PRO A 321 -5.15 -15.14 14.00
CA PRO A 321 -4.75 -15.38 15.38
C PRO A 321 -3.37 -14.78 15.71
N ASN A 322 -3.14 -14.37 16.96
CA ASN A 322 -1.87 -13.82 17.46
C ASN A 322 -1.36 -12.59 16.70
N SER A 323 -2.26 -11.74 16.21
CA SER A 323 -1.92 -10.46 15.56
C SER A 323 -2.30 -9.30 16.47
N GLU A 324 -1.34 -8.42 16.77
CA GLU A 324 -1.57 -7.23 17.59
C GLU A 324 -0.69 -6.06 17.13
N GLN A 325 -1.24 -4.84 17.11
CA GLN A 325 -0.49 -3.62 16.91
C GLN A 325 -0.88 -2.60 17.98
N LYS A 326 0.12 -2.05 18.64
CA LYS A 326 0.00 -0.92 19.59
C LYS A 326 0.75 0.27 19.02
N LYS A 327 0.06 1.41 18.92
CA LYS A 327 0.65 2.66 18.44
C LYS A 327 0.25 3.82 19.38
N ASN A 328 1.26 4.53 19.88
CA ASN A 328 1.08 5.74 20.66
C ASN A 328 1.69 6.90 19.90
N THR A 329 0.93 7.95 19.66
CA THR A 329 1.40 9.17 19.01
C THR A 329 1.14 10.36 19.90
N ILE A 330 2.17 11.14 20.17
CA ILE A 330 2.05 12.44 20.81
C ILE A 330 2.53 13.50 19.84
N SER A 331 1.72 14.53 19.60
CA SER A 331 2.08 15.67 18.77
C SER A 331 1.85 16.97 19.51
N ALA A 332 2.67 17.97 19.21
CA ALA A 332 2.54 19.30 19.78
C ALA A 332 2.86 20.36 18.70
N LYS A 333 2.02 21.39 18.62
CA LYS A 333 2.25 22.56 17.79
C LYS A 333 2.15 23.82 18.62
N PHE A 334 3.14 24.68 18.49
CA PHE A 334 3.23 25.94 19.18
C PHE A 334 3.55 27.05 18.19
N ASP A 335 2.72 28.09 18.14
CA ASP A 335 2.97 29.32 17.40
C ASP A 335 3.07 30.46 18.39
N TYR A 336 4.09 31.32 18.24
CA TYR A 336 4.34 32.46 19.13
C TYR A 336 4.82 33.68 18.36
N LYS A 337 4.16 34.81 18.51
CA LYS A 337 4.65 36.12 18.06
C LYS A 337 5.66 36.66 19.07
N VAL A 338 6.92 36.46 18.78
CA VAL A 338 8.03 36.95 19.62
C VAL A 338 8.03 38.47 19.64
N THR A 339 7.78 39.10 18.50
CA THR A 339 7.52 40.52 18.31
C THR A 339 6.41 40.69 17.27
N ASP A 340 5.94 41.90 17.00
CA ASP A 340 4.97 42.18 15.94
C ASP A 340 5.48 41.76 14.54
N LYS A 341 6.80 41.67 14.40
CA LYS A 341 7.47 41.29 13.14
C LYS A 341 8.00 39.84 13.12
N LEU A 342 8.26 39.23 14.29
CA LEU A 342 8.88 37.91 14.37
C LEU A 342 7.90 36.90 14.95
N THR A 343 7.60 35.85 14.17
CA THR A 343 6.80 34.70 14.62
C THR A 343 7.67 33.45 14.64
N ALA A 344 7.59 32.69 15.72
CA ALA A 344 8.20 31.37 15.85
C ALA A 344 7.11 30.30 15.82
N THR A 345 7.33 29.22 15.06
CA THR A 345 6.49 28.03 15.04
C THR A 345 7.34 26.79 15.32
N VAL A 346 6.87 25.94 16.22
CA VAL A 346 7.47 24.61 16.48
C VAL A 346 6.40 23.55 16.36
N TYR A 347 6.70 22.51 15.64
CA TYR A 347 5.89 21.30 15.55
C TYR A 347 6.72 20.07 15.87
N SER A 348 6.18 19.15 16.63
CA SER A 348 6.80 17.87 16.92
C SER A 348 5.76 16.75 16.95
N SER A 349 6.11 15.59 16.47
CA SER A 349 5.31 14.37 16.55
C SER A 349 6.21 13.18 16.84
N LEU A 350 5.93 12.45 17.91
CA LEU A 350 6.60 11.21 18.28
C LEU A 350 5.62 10.07 18.19
N THR A 351 5.94 9.08 17.38
CA THR A 351 5.16 7.83 17.24
C THR A 351 5.98 6.65 17.70
N MET A 352 5.40 5.85 18.59
CA MET A 352 5.96 4.58 19.06
C MET A 352 4.97 3.48 18.67
N GLN A 353 5.42 2.56 17.82
CA GLN A 353 4.61 1.45 17.31
C GLN A 353 5.30 0.13 17.61
N ASN A 354 4.52 -0.83 18.09
CA ASN A 354 4.91 -2.24 18.21
C ASN A 354 3.86 -3.09 17.49
N THR A 355 4.32 -4.01 16.64
CA THR A 355 3.45 -4.93 15.90
C THR A 355 3.97 -6.34 16.08
N LYS A 356 3.05 -7.30 16.23
CA LYS A 356 3.33 -8.74 16.32
C LYS A 356 2.40 -9.49 15.39
N GLY A 357 2.90 -10.58 14.82
CA GLY A 357 2.09 -11.53 14.08
C GLY A 357 1.59 -11.02 12.73
N ARG A 358 2.41 -10.26 11.98
CA ARG A 358 2.15 -10.04 10.55
C ARG A 358 2.18 -11.37 9.83
N ASN A 359 1.36 -11.52 8.78
CA ASN A 359 1.43 -12.66 7.89
C ASN A 359 2.49 -12.41 6.81
N ALA A 360 3.21 -13.45 6.41
CA ALA A 360 4.08 -13.37 5.25
C ALA A 360 3.27 -13.06 3.98
N THR A 361 3.90 -12.43 3.00
CA THR A 361 3.29 -12.07 1.72
C THR A 361 3.92 -12.88 0.58
N GLY A 362 3.21 -13.07 -0.50
CA GLY A 362 3.66 -13.86 -1.64
C GLY A 362 3.40 -15.34 -1.47
N TYR A 363 4.20 -16.16 -2.14
CA TYR A 363 4.00 -17.60 -2.18
C TYR A 363 4.58 -18.33 -0.96
N ASN A 364 5.82 -18.00 -0.59
CA ASN A 364 6.56 -18.70 0.46
C ASN A 364 6.12 -18.23 1.86
N ASP A 365 6.08 -19.17 2.82
CA ASP A 365 5.74 -18.96 4.24
C ASP A 365 4.40 -18.28 4.52
N ASN A 366 3.58 -18.15 3.49
CA ASN A 366 2.28 -17.53 3.60
C ASN A 366 1.22 -18.61 3.88
N ILE A 367 0.66 -18.63 5.09
CA ILE A 367 -0.40 -19.58 5.49
C ILE A 367 -1.58 -19.55 4.50
N LEU A 368 -1.84 -18.39 3.89
CA LEU A 368 -2.96 -18.25 2.96
C LEU A 368 -2.73 -18.96 1.63
N THR A 369 -1.48 -19.20 1.23
CA THR A 369 -1.22 -20.05 0.04
C THR A 369 -1.60 -21.49 0.33
N GLY A 370 -1.31 -22.00 1.53
CA GLY A 370 -1.82 -23.30 1.97
C GLY A 370 -3.35 -23.37 1.90
N PHE A 371 -4.03 -22.39 2.47
CA PHE A 371 -5.49 -22.36 2.49
C PHE A 371 -6.13 -22.18 1.11
N ARG A 372 -5.56 -21.39 0.24
CA ARG A 372 -6.16 -21.02 -1.06
C ARG A 372 -5.74 -21.93 -2.21
N GLN A 373 -4.66 -22.68 -2.05
CA GLN A 373 -4.02 -23.39 -3.15
C GLN A 373 -3.76 -24.87 -2.82
N TRP A 374 -3.38 -25.17 -1.58
CA TRP A 374 -2.82 -26.47 -1.18
C TRP A 374 -3.52 -26.96 0.07
N TRP A 375 -4.72 -27.52 -0.09
CA TRP A 375 -5.54 -27.96 1.06
C TRP A 375 -6.26 -29.27 0.79
N GLN A 376 -6.34 -30.11 1.80
CA GLN A 376 -7.20 -31.29 1.80
C GLN A 376 -8.57 -30.97 2.36
N THR A 377 -9.64 -31.15 1.57
CA THR A 377 -11.02 -30.81 1.96
C THR A 377 -11.61 -31.71 3.03
N ASN A 378 -10.93 -32.83 3.36
CA ASN A 378 -11.23 -33.71 4.51
C ASN A 378 -10.56 -33.21 5.81
N THR A 379 -9.66 -32.25 5.77
CA THR A 379 -8.95 -31.73 6.96
C THR A 379 -9.76 -30.65 7.65
N ASP A 380 -10.20 -30.93 8.89
CA ASP A 380 -10.91 -29.96 9.73
C ASP A 380 -9.90 -29.01 10.40
N ILE A 381 -10.12 -27.71 10.25
CA ILE A 381 -9.23 -26.69 10.79
C ILE A 381 -9.24 -26.65 12.33
N TYR A 382 -10.35 -27.05 12.96
CA TYR A 382 -10.43 -27.10 14.43
C TYR A 382 -9.70 -28.32 15.00
N ASP A 383 -9.59 -29.43 14.27
CA ASP A 383 -8.73 -30.54 14.69
C ASP A 383 -7.26 -30.10 14.77
N LEU A 384 -6.80 -29.30 13.83
CA LEU A 384 -5.46 -28.69 13.84
C LEU A 384 -5.28 -27.69 14.99
N ARG A 385 -6.33 -26.90 15.27
CA ARG A 385 -6.35 -25.99 16.44
C ARG A 385 -6.16 -26.77 17.73
N ASP A 386 -6.98 -27.81 17.94
CA ASP A 386 -7.00 -28.59 19.15
C ASP A 386 -5.70 -29.40 19.28
N ALA A 387 -5.15 -29.93 18.19
CA ALA A 387 -3.85 -30.58 18.17
C ALA A 387 -2.74 -29.65 18.68
N TYR A 388 -2.70 -28.39 18.18
CA TYR A 388 -1.70 -27.43 18.64
C TYR A 388 -1.89 -27.00 20.09
N PHE A 389 -3.10 -26.58 20.48
CA PHE A 389 -3.33 -26.04 21.83
C PHE A 389 -3.22 -27.11 22.94
N ASN A 390 -3.48 -28.38 22.62
CA ASN A 390 -3.32 -29.46 23.59
C ASN A 390 -1.86 -29.94 23.73
N THR A 391 -1.03 -29.76 22.71
CA THR A 391 0.33 -30.32 22.69
C THR A 391 1.46 -29.31 22.63
N GLY A 392 1.18 -28.08 22.10
CA GLY A 392 2.19 -27.08 21.80
C GLY A 392 3.11 -27.44 20.62
N GLN A 393 2.88 -28.60 19.96
CA GLN A 393 3.73 -29.13 18.91
C GLN A 393 3.22 -28.81 17.50
N ASN A 394 4.11 -28.95 16.52
CA ASN A 394 3.75 -28.79 15.09
C ASN A 394 3.13 -30.09 14.55
N ILE A 395 1.97 -30.45 15.08
CA ILE A 395 1.19 -31.59 14.59
C ILE A 395 0.39 -31.14 13.38
N THR A 396 0.79 -31.59 12.19
CA THR A 396 0.22 -31.15 10.91
C THR A 396 -0.45 -32.32 10.18
N TRP A 397 -1.34 -31.97 9.26
CA TRP A 397 -1.98 -32.87 8.32
C TRP A 397 -1.07 -33.29 7.15
N ASN A 398 -0.01 -32.52 6.90
CA ASN A 398 0.89 -32.67 5.75
C ASN A 398 2.26 -33.16 6.23
N LEU A 399 2.40 -34.47 6.28
CA LEU A 399 3.58 -35.19 6.79
C LEU A 399 4.44 -35.73 5.66
N ASN A 400 5.72 -35.88 5.91
CA ASN A 400 6.60 -36.67 5.03
C ASN A 400 6.07 -38.10 4.87
N GLY A 401 6.35 -38.71 3.73
CA GLY A 401 5.87 -40.05 3.43
C GLY A 401 6.56 -41.13 4.27
N TYR A 402 5.91 -42.30 4.40
CA TYR A 402 6.40 -43.47 5.14
C TYR A 402 7.71 -44.06 4.62
N SER A 403 8.25 -43.54 3.51
CA SER A 403 9.54 -44.04 2.96
C SER A 403 10.76 -43.69 3.85
N ASP A 404 10.62 -42.71 4.73
CA ASP A 404 11.66 -42.32 5.69
C ASP A 404 11.07 -42.30 7.10
N PRO A 405 11.19 -43.41 7.86
CA PRO A 405 10.61 -43.52 9.22
C PRO A 405 11.12 -42.45 10.19
N ASP A 406 12.36 -41.98 10.02
CA ASP A 406 12.98 -41.00 10.90
C ASP A 406 12.40 -39.56 10.66
N LYS A 407 11.85 -39.33 9.47
CA LYS A 407 11.24 -38.06 9.08
C LYS A 407 9.72 -38.08 8.99
N PHE A 408 9.08 -39.25 9.19
CA PHE A 408 7.65 -39.39 8.93
C PHE A 408 6.79 -38.35 9.67
N PHE A 409 7.07 -38.04 10.91
CA PHE A 409 6.35 -37.07 11.71
C PHE A 409 6.82 -35.59 11.50
N THR A 410 7.74 -35.36 10.58
CA THR A 410 8.12 -34.01 10.22
C THR A 410 7.19 -33.42 9.13
N PRO A 411 6.95 -32.12 9.10
CA PRO A 411 6.13 -31.50 8.05
C PRO A 411 6.77 -31.69 6.67
N ALA A 412 5.97 -32.04 5.67
CA ALA A 412 6.43 -32.07 4.27
C ALA A 412 6.50 -30.65 3.66
N TYR A 413 5.35 -30.01 3.49
CA TYR A 413 5.24 -28.68 2.87
C TYR A 413 4.54 -27.66 3.77
N TRP A 414 3.66 -28.11 4.68
CA TRP A 414 2.79 -27.23 5.46
C TRP A 414 2.87 -27.54 6.96
N ASN A 415 3.20 -26.54 7.75
CA ASN A 415 3.09 -26.60 9.21
C ASN A 415 1.60 -26.58 9.62
N ASN A 416 1.33 -26.94 10.88
CA ASN A 416 0.06 -26.60 11.50
C ASN A 416 -0.10 -25.06 11.52
N PRO A 417 -1.18 -24.48 10.98
CA PRO A 417 -1.33 -23.04 10.87
C PRO A 417 -1.39 -22.32 12.22
N TYR A 418 -1.84 -22.98 13.30
CA TYR A 418 -1.79 -22.40 14.64
C TYR A 418 -0.37 -22.42 15.21
N PHE A 419 0.42 -23.46 14.95
CA PHE A 419 1.85 -23.47 15.29
C PHE A 419 2.57 -22.30 14.58
N ASP A 420 2.35 -22.09 13.30
CA ASP A 420 2.92 -20.96 12.57
C ASP A 420 2.54 -19.62 13.19
N ARG A 421 1.30 -19.44 13.61
CA ARG A 421 0.87 -18.16 14.20
C ARG A 421 1.44 -17.90 15.59
N TYR A 422 1.65 -18.93 16.38
CA TYR A 422 2.03 -18.76 17.78
C TYR A 422 3.53 -18.99 18.04
N GLN A 423 4.21 -19.79 17.20
CA GLN A 423 5.63 -20.11 17.35
C GLN A 423 6.50 -19.45 16.28
N ASN A 424 6.03 -19.42 15.00
CA ASN A 424 6.73 -18.82 13.87
C ASN A 424 6.17 -17.42 13.61
N TYR A 425 6.52 -16.44 14.43
CA TYR A 425 5.95 -15.13 14.28
C TYR A 425 6.98 -14.02 14.06
N GLN A 426 6.58 -13.05 13.30
CA GLN A 426 7.28 -11.78 13.11
C GLN A 426 6.84 -10.78 14.18
N SER A 427 7.80 -9.94 14.63
CA SER A 427 7.50 -8.73 15.40
C SER A 427 8.33 -7.56 14.91
N ASP A 428 7.77 -6.36 14.96
CA ASP A 428 8.49 -5.12 14.67
C ASP A 428 8.18 -4.04 15.68
N SER A 429 9.18 -3.21 15.95
CA SER A 429 9.03 -1.98 16.71
C SER A 429 9.56 -0.81 15.88
N ARG A 430 8.80 0.32 15.85
CA ARG A 430 9.21 1.55 15.18
C ARG A 430 9.00 2.75 16.08
N ASN A 431 10.09 3.50 16.32
CA ASN A 431 10.07 4.79 16.99
C ASN A 431 10.43 5.85 15.97
N ARG A 432 9.50 6.78 15.69
CA ARG A 432 9.68 7.87 14.74
C ARG A 432 9.45 9.21 15.39
N PHE A 433 10.35 10.13 15.12
CA PHE A 433 10.18 11.53 15.43
C PHE A 433 10.18 12.36 14.16
N PHE A 434 9.14 13.16 13.99
CA PHE A 434 9.03 14.16 12.94
C PHE A 434 8.83 15.52 13.62
N GLY A 435 9.62 16.53 13.20
CA GLY A 435 9.44 17.86 13.76
C GLY A 435 10.13 18.94 12.92
N TYR A 436 9.68 20.18 13.14
CA TYR A 436 10.32 21.36 12.57
C TYR A 436 10.25 22.55 13.51
N GLY A 437 11.28 23.40 13.43
CA GLY A 437 11.30 24.75 13.97
C GLY A 437 11.35 25.78 12.85
N MET A 438 10.52 26.81 12.91
CA MET A 438 10.40 27.83 11.87
C MET A 438 10.37 29.22 12.50
N LEU A 439 11.15 30.14 11.96
CA LEU A 439 11.12 31.57 12.25
C LEU A 439 10.68 32.34 11.01
N ASN A 440 9.67 33.18 11.15
CA ASN A 440 9.21 34.07 10.08
C ASN A 440 9.36 35.52 10.56
N TYR A 441 10.18 36.29 9.83
CA TYR A 441 10.40 37.71 10.09
C TYR A 441 9.77 38.58 9.01
N LYS A 442 8.86 39.48 9.38
CA LYS A 442 8.21 40.43 8.49
C LYS A 442 9.02 41.72 8.46
N PHE A 443 9.69 41.98 7.35
CA PHE A 443 10.36 43.31 7.11
C PHE A 443 9.33 44.40 6.89
N SER A 444 8.25 44.06 6.13
CA SER A 444 7.11 44.91 5.87
C SER A 444 5.86 44.05 5.64
N ASP A 445 4.71 44.66 5.37
CA ASP A 445 3.50 43.91 5.01
C ASP A 445 3.66 43.13 3.69
N ALA A 446 4.59 43.57 2.81
CA ALA A 446 4.86 42.93 1.55
C ALA A 446 5.97 41.88 1.58
N ILE A 447 6.96 41.99 2.51
CA ILE A 447 8.19 41.18 2.51
C ILE A 447 8.33 40.42 3.81
N SER A 448 8.49 39.12 3.74
CA SER A 448 8.87 38.28 4.88
C SER A 448 10.00 37.31 4.53
N LEU A 449 10.82 36.96 5.51
CA LEU A 449 11.88 35.96 5.42
C LEU A 449 11.55 34.81 6.38
N THR A 450 11.61 33.59 5.88
CA THR A 450 11.37 32.39 6.67
C THR A 450 12.62 31.52 6.68
N GLY A 451 13.07 31.17 7.88
CA GLY A 451 14.07 30.12 8.11
C GLY A 451 13.41 28.92 8.78
N ARG A 452 13.69 27.72 8.31
CA ARG A 452 13.12 26.48 8.84
C ARG A 452 14.18 25.37 8.89
N VAL A 453 14.18 24.64 10.01
CA VAL A 453 14.93 23.39 10.18
C VAL A 453 13.92 22.29 10.47
N SER A 454 14.02 21.16 9.79
CA SER A 454 13.14 20.01 10.02
C SER A 454 13.92 18.71 10.03
N THR A 455 13.44 17.76 10.82
CA THR A 455 14.00 16.40 10.88
C THR A 455 12.89 15.36 10.88
N ASP A 456 13.13 14.24 10.20
CA ASP A 456 12.29 13.06 10.17
C ASP A 456 13.22 11.85 10.38
N PHE A 457 13.27 11.33 11.59
CA PHE A 457 14.07 10.15 11.85
C PHE A 457 13.24 9.01 12.40
N ALA A 458 13.59 7.79 12.01
CA ALA A 458 12.97 6.57 12.52
C ALA A 458 14.04 5.54 12.84
N TYR A 459 13.82 4.84 13.93
CA TYR A 459 14.55 3.62 14.29
C TYR A 459 13.56 2.47 14.36
N GLN A 460 13.81 1.44 13.56
CA GLN A 460 12.96 0.25 13.45
C GLN A 460 13.79 -0.99 13.74
N THR A 461 13.22 -1.91 14.54
CA THR A 461 13.75 -3.26 14.75
C THR A 461 12.73 -4.25 14.22
N ASN A 462 13.18 -5.19 13.41
CA ASN A 462 12.36 -6.28 12.89
C ASN A 462 12.96 -7.60 13.38
N GLU A 463 12.10 -8.53 13.79
CA GLU A 463 12.50 -9.86 14.26
C GLU A 463 11.59 -10.92 13.64
N VAL A 464 12.19 -11.98 13.10
CA VAL A 464 11.48 -13.14 12.58
C VAL A 464 11.96 -14.37 13.33
N ARG A 465 11.02 -15.15 13.83
CA ARG A 465 11.25 -16.37 14.60
C ARG A 465 10.71 -17.56 13.85
N LYS A 466 11.51 -18.61 13.80
CA LYS A 466 11.15 -19.91 13.27
C LYS A 466 11.52 -20.97 14.32
N ALA A 467 10.51 -21.60 14.87
CA ALA A 467 10.69 -22.55 15.97
C ALA A 467 11.24 -23.90 15.47
N VAL A 468 11.93 -24.62 16.33
CA VAL A 468 12.35 -26.00 16.09
C VAL A 468 11.14 -26.88 15.80
N GLY A 469 11.26 -27.77 14.83
CA GLY A 469 10.18 -28.64 14.35
C GLY A 469 9.32 -28.02 13.25
N SER A 470 9.68 -26.83 12.72
CA SER A 470 9.04 -26.27 11.53
C SER A 470 9.47 -27.02 10.26
N LYS A 471 8.66 -26.90 9.21
CA LYS A 471 9.08 -27.36 7.87
C LYS A 471 10.41 -26.72 7.48
N ALA A 472 11.26 -27.47 6.78
CA ALA A 472 12.54 -26.97 6.29
C ALA A 472 12.33 -26.04 5.08
N GLU A 473 12.99 -24.87 5.10
CA GLU A 473 12.98 -23.91 3.99
C GLU A 473 14.13 -22.90 4.11
N ALA A 474 14.33 -22.07 3.10
CA ALA A 474 15.32 -21.00 3.14
C ALA A 474 14.92 -19.92 4.16
N PHE A 475 15.86 -19.54 5.03
CA PHE A 475 15.64 -18.63 6.14
C PHE A 475 16.90 -17.78 6.44
N GLY A 476 16.68 -16.58 7.02
CA GLY A 476 17.77 -15.70 7.47
C GLY A 476 18.61 -15.13 6.34
N LEU A 477 19.92 -15.06 6.53
CA LEU A 477 20.91 -14.62 5.53
C LEU A 477 21.36 -15.77 4.64
N SER A 478 21.14 -17.02 5.04
CA SER A 478 21.48 -18.23 4.32
C SER A 478 20.49 -18.54 3.21
N GLN A 479 20.94 -19.25 2.19
CA GLN A 479 20.10 -19.86 1.14
C GLN A 479 19.86 -21.36 1.39
N LEU A 480 20.36 -21.89 2.51
CA LEU A 480 20.15 -23.28 2.90
C LEU A 480 18.77 -23.49 3.49
N ASN A 481 18.24 -24.70 3.35
CA ASN A 481 17.00 -25.09 4.02
C ASN A 481 17.22 -25.10 5.53
N ALA A 482 16.32 -24.44 6.27
CA ALA A 482 16.36 -24.35 7.72
C ALA A 482 15.01 -24.75 8.32
N SER A 483 15.03 -25.63 9.35
CA SER A 483 13.86 -26.04 10.11
C SER A 483 13.61 -25.16 11.35
N SER A 484 14.56 -24.27 11.67
CA SER A 484 14.44 -23.31 12.77
C SER A 484 15.33 -22.11 12.53
N GLY A 485 15.13 -20.99 13.24
CA GLY A 485 16.00 -19.85 13.10
C GLY A 485 15.50 -18.56 13.79
N TYR A 486 16.40 -17.60 13.83
CA TYR A 486 16.14 -16.23 14.29
C TYR A 486 16.81 -15.22 13.37
N TYR A 487 16.02 -14.28 12.87
CA TYR A 487 16.49 -13.16 12.05
C TYR A 487 16.17 -11.85 12.75
N ARG A 488 17.12 -10.90 12.71
CA ARG A 488 16.96 -9.55 13.22
C ARG A 488 17.53 -8.53 12.26
N SER A 489 16.73 -7.48 12.02
CA SER A 489 17.11 -6.31 11.24
C SER A 489 16.90 -5.04 12.05
N ASN A 490 17.90 -4.15 12.05
CA ASN A 490 17.78 -2.81 12.57
C ASN A 490 17.91 -1.81 11.42
N LEU A 491 16.88 -0.97 11.25
CA LEU A 491 16.84 0.09 10.24
C LEU A 491 16.85 1.45 10.95
N TYR A 492 17.77 2.30 10.57
CA TYR A 492 17.80 3.71 10.91
C TYR A 492 17.62 4.55 9.67
N THR A 493 16.72 5.53 9.72
CA THR A 493 16.54 6.54 8.68
C THR A 493 16.54 7.91 9.31
N ASN A 494 17.19 8.88 8.66
CA ASN A 494 17.19 10.26 9.09
C ASN A 494 17.20 11.21 7.89
N GLU A 495 16.17 12.04 7.79
CA GLU A 495 16.11 13.15 6.83
C GLU A 495 16.19 14.46 7.58
N LEU A 496 17.18 15.29 7.25
CA LEU A 496 17.38 16.62 7.80
C LEU A 496 17.25 17.64 6.67
N ASN A 497 16.41 18.66 6.87
CA ASN A 497 16.23 19.73 5.89
C ASN A 497 16.47 21.09 6.53
N PHE A 498 17.16 21.98 5.80
CA PHE A 498 17.32 23.40 6.11
C PHE A 498 16.71 24.21 4.96
N ASP A 499 15.76 25.07 5.25
CA ASP A 499 15.13 25.95 4.27
C ASP A 499 15.31 27.41 4.68
N LEU A 500 15.62 28.26 3.70
CA LEU A 500 15.62 29.71 3.85
C LEU A 500 14.95 30.32 2.62
N PHE A 501 13.86 31.09 2.82
CA PHE A 501 13.18 31.72 1.71
C PHE A 501 12.56 33.06 2.08
N ALA A 502 12.64 34.00 1.14
CA ALA A 502 11.96 35.27 1.18
C ALA A 502 10.65 35.17 0.38
N ASN A 503 9.60 35.75 0.92
CA ASN A 503 8.29 35.84 0.30
C ASN A 503 7.93 37.31 0.10
N TYR A 504 7.51 37.66 -1.13
CA TYR A 504 7.00 38.97 -1.50
C TYR A 504 5.54 38.87 -1.93
N ASN A 505 4.65 39.75 -1.43
CA ASN A 505 3.26 39.81 -1.84
C ASN A 505 2.74 41.23 -1.64
N LYS A 506 2.38 41.90 -2.76
CA LYS A 506 1.85 43.26 -2.72
C LYS A 506 0.73 43.44 -3.75
N LYS A 507 -0.37 44.02 -3.33
CA LYS A 507 -1.43 44.53 -4.19
C LYS A 507 -1.28 46.05 -4.28
N PHE A 508 -1.25 46.58 -5.51
CA PHE A 508 -1.11 47.98 -5.79
C PHE A 508 -2.48 48.60 -6.09
N ASP A 509 -2.59 49.93 -5.98
CA ASP A 509 -3.85 50.68 -6.15
C ASP A 509 -4.39 50.63 -7.61
N ASN A 510 -3.54 50.27 -8.59
CA ASN A 510 -3.88 50.12 -10.00
C ASN A 510 -4.36 48.71 -10.37
N ASP A 511 -4.89 47.95 -9.41
CA ASP A 511 -5.37 46.56 -9.57
C ASP A 511 -4.31 45.51 -9.95
N ILE A 512 -3.03 45.87 -9.88
CA ILE A 512 -1.92 44.94 -10.09
C ILE A 512 -1.58 44.27 -8.76
N SER A 513 -1.42 42.94 -8.76
CA SER A 513 -0.86 42.19 -7.67
C SER A 513 0.43 41.51 -8.10
N LEU A 514 1.49 41.67 -7.30
CA LEU A 514 2.77 40.98 -7.49
C LEU A 514 3.06 40.10 -6.30
N GLY A 515 3.43 38.88 -6.59
CA GLY A 515 3.87 37.89 -5.59
C GLY A 515 5.14 37.20 -6.05
N GLY A 516 5.89 36.64 -5.10
CA GLY A 516 7.08 35.89 -5.45
C GLY A 516 7.70 35.20 -4.23
N VAL A 517 8.52 34.20 -4.51
CA VAL A 517 9.31 33.49 -3.54
C VAL A 517 10.71 33.31 -4.11
N LEU A 518 11.73 33.58 -3.31
CA LEU A 518 13.13 33.27 -3.61
C LEU A 518 13.68 32.49 -2.43
N GLY A 519 14.24 31.30 -2.67
CA GLY A 519 14.70 30.48 -1.59
C GLY A 519 15.77 29.47 -1.95
N THR A 520 16.32 28.89 -0.90
CA THR A 520 17.25 27.76 -0.95
C THR A 520 16.89 26.73 0.07
N SER A 521 17.21 25.47 -0.21
CA SER A 521 17.09 24.39 0.74
C SER A 521 18.26 23.40 0.61
N ILE A 522 18.62 22.76 1.72
CA ILE A 522 19.58 21.66 1.73
C ILE A 522 18.92 20.49 2.42
N ARG A 523 18.80 19.38 1.71
CA ARG A 523 18.30 18.12 2.24
C ARG A 523 19.46 17.15 2.40
N ARG A 524 19.53 16.47 3.55
CA ARG A 524 20.42 15.33 3.79
C ARG A 524 19.57 14.14 4.22
N ASN A 525 19.71 13.01 3.54
CA ASN A 525 19.03 11.76 3.87
C ASN A 525 20.07 10.68 4.16
N VAL A 526 19.91 9.95 5.27
CA VAL A 526 20.77 8.85 5.70
C VAL A 526 19.90 7.63 5.94
N ILE A 527 20.35 6.48 5.44
CA ILE A 527 19.74 5.16 5.66
C ILE A 527 20.84 4.22 6.13
N GLU A 528 20.63 3.54 7.25
CA GLU A 528 21.56 2.53 7.77
C GLU A 528 20.76 1.27 8.13
N THR A 529 21.24 0.11 7.70
CA THR A 529 20.67 -1.19 8.09
C THR A 529 21.75 -2.12 8.58
N ILE A 530 21.38 -2.95 9.56
CA ILE A 530 22.21 -4.07 10.03
C ILE A 530 21.29 -5.27 10.13
N ASP A 531 21.58 -6.31 9.34
CA ASP A 531 20.81 -7.55 9.27
C ASP A 531 21.69 -8.71 9.77
N ALA A 532 21.17 -9.54 10.64
CA ALA A 532 21.84 -10.73 11.16
C ALA A 532 20.83 -11.87 11.36
N SER A 533 21.27 -13.11 11.16
CA SER A 533 20.48 -14.31 11.41
C SER A 533 21.32 -15.43 12.02
N THR A 534 20.65 -16.39 12.64
CA THR A 534 21.22 -17.71 12.86
C THR A 534 21.32 -18.44 11.52
N GLU A 535 22.28 -19.37 11.42
CA GLU A 535 22.51 -20.19 10.22
C GLU A 535 22.29 -21.65 10.55
N PRO A 536 21.71 -22.45 9.66
CA PRO A 536 21.50 -23.88 9.88
C PRO A 536 22.82 -24.65 9.81
N ASP A 537 22.87 -25.76 10.53
CA ASP A 537 23.90 -26.77 10.40
C ASP A 537 23.65 -27.68 9.17
N LEU A 538 24.41 -28.76 9.04
CA LEU A 538 24.27 -29.71 7.92
C LEU A 538 22.95 -30.49 7.98
N SER A 539 22.32 -30.59 9.15
CA SER A 539 21.01 -31.22 9.31
C SER A 539 19.82 -30.32 9.00
N GLY A 540 20.08 -29.02 8.79
CA GLY A 540 19.07 -27.98 8.55
C GLY A 540 18.56 -27.33 9.83
N GLU A 541 19.04 -27.67 11.02
CA GLU A 541 18.67 -27.01 12.26
C GLU A 541 19.38 -25.66 12.41
N GLY A 542 18.62 -24.60 12.62
CA GLY A 542 19.15 -23.23 12.74
C GLY A 542 19.36 -22.77 14.18
N LEU A 543 18.71 -23.42 15.16
CA LEU A 543 18.83 -23.13 16.59
C LEU A 543 19.38 -24.32 17.36
N ILE A 544 20.41 -24.10 18.22
CA ILE A 544 20.94 -25.13 19.14
C ILE A 544 19.92 -25.38 20.27
N VAL A 545 19.43 -24.30 20.89
CA VAL A 545 18.50 -24.37 22.02
C VAL A 545 17.11 -23.94 21.57
N PRO A 546 16.09 -24.80 21.58
CA PRO A 546 14.72 -24.47 21.21
C PRO A 546 14.18 -23.30 22.04
N GLY A 547 13.50 -22.35 21.37
CA GLY A 547 12.86 -21.20 22.01
C GLY A 547 13.80 -20.06 22.44
N LEU A 548 15.13 -20.24 22.33
CA LEU A 548 16.12 -19.17 22.58
C LEU A 548 16.42 -18.41 21.28
N TYR A 549 15.73 -17.31 21.04
CA TYR A 549 15.89 -16.48 19.84
C TYR A 549 17.02 -15.45 20.03
N ALA A 550 18.23 -15.85 19.74
CA ALA A 550 19.45 -15.05 19.83
C ALA A 550 20.39 -15.42 18.68
N ILE A 551 21.12 -14.47 18.10
CA ILE A 551 22.04 -14.72 16.96
C ILE A 551 23.14 -15.73 17.34
N ARG A 552 23.61 -15.74 18.58
CA ARG A 552 24.62 -16.70 19.05
C ARG A 552 24.09 -18.13 19.24
N ASN A 553 22.79 -18.33 19.24
CA ASN A 553 22.18 -19.64 19.32
C ASN A 553 22.07 -20.32 17.94
N SER A 554 23.08 -20.10 17.08
CA SER A 554 23.15 -20.64 15.72
C SER A 554 23.73 -22.05 15.75
N ALA A 555 23.02 -23.01 15.14
CA ALA A 555 23.50 -24.39 14.99
C ALA A 555 24.65 -24.49 13.98
N GLY A 556 24.58 -23.75 12.89
CA GLY A 556 25.65 -23.60 11.91
C GLY A 556 26.60 -22.44 12.19
N GLN A 557 27.50 -22.20 11.28
CA GLN A 557 28.44 -21.07 11.37
C GLN A 557 27.69 -19.74 11.30
N VAL A 558 27.87 -18.89 12.31
CA VAL A 558 27.30 -17.54 12.32
C VAL A 558 27.95 -16.72 11.19
N LEU A 559 27.13 -16.28 10.23
CA LEU A 559 27.59 -15.39 9.17
C LEU A 559 27.79 -13.97 9.68
N PRO A 560 28.75 -13.20 9.10
CA PRO A 560 28.87 -11.77 9.39
C PRO A 560 27.53 -11.05 9.13
N ALA A 561 27.20 -10.11 10.00
CA ALA A 561 26.04 -9.26 9.78
C ALA A 561 26.18 -8.48 8.46
N LYS A 562 25.07 -8.35 7.71
CA LYS A 562 25.03 -7.51 6.51
C LYS A 562 24.78 -6.07 6.95
N GLU A 563 25.72 -5.19 6.64
CA GLU A 563 25.62 -3.77 6.91
C GLU A 563 25.43 -3.00 5.62
N PHE A 564 24.49 -2.07 5.62
CA PHE A 564 24.28 -1.13 4.52
C PHE A 564 24.17 0.28 5.08
N LYS A 565 24.91 1.22 4.48
CA LYS A 565 24.86 2.64 4.80
C LYS A 565 24.82 3.47 3.54
N ALA A 566 23.84 4.35 3.43
CA ALA A 566 23.71 5.27 2.32
C ALA A 566 23.41 6.68 2.82
N ALA A 567 24.04 7.67 2.22
CA ALA A 567 23.77 9.08 2.47
C ALA A 567 23.66 9.82 1.15
N SER A 568 22.67 10.70 1.05
CA SER A 568 22.51 11.59 -0.11
C SER A 568 22.26 13.02 0.36
N THR A 569 22.76 13.98 -0.41
CA THR A 569 22.59 15.40 -0.17
C THR A 569 22.05 16.07 -1.42
N LEU A 570 21.07 16.96 -1.25
CA LEU A 570 20.40 17.68 -2.32
C LEU A 570 20.28 19.17 -1.96
N PRO A 571 21.30 20.00 -2.21
CA PRO A 571 21.13 21.44 -2.24
C PRO A 571 20.24 21.87 -3.39
N ARG A 572 19.41 22.87 -3.17
CA ARG A 572 18.45 23.41 -4.14
C ARG A 572 18.29 24.90 -3.99
N GLY A 573 18.25 25.61 -5.13
CA GLY A 573 17.80 27.00 -5.24
C GLY A 573 16.51 27.08 -6.02
N TYR A 574 15.57 27.93 -5.63
CA TYR A 574 14.30 28.08 -6.34
C TYR A 574 13.79 29.51 -6.30
N ALA A 575 13.08 29.87 -7.37
CA ALA A 575 12.40 31.17 -7.49
C ALA A 575 11.00 30.98 -8.09
N GLN A 576 10.07 31.80 -7.65
CA GLN A 576 8.73 31.90 -8.18
C GLN A 576 8.34 33.37 -8.27
N ALA A 577 7.70 33.75 -9.37
CA ALA A 577 7.11 35.07 -9.55
C ALA A 577 5.67 34.93 -10.02
N SER A 578 4.75 35.72 -9.48
CA SER A 578 3.34 35.72 -9.85
C SER A 578 2.88 37.16 -10.09
N PHE A 579 2.11 37.34 -11.17
CA PHE A 579 1.50 38.59 -11.60
C PHE A 579 -0.01 38.39 -11.64
N GLY A 580 -0.77 39.33 -11.08
CA GLY A 580 -2.23 39.38 -11.19
C GLY A 580 -2.70 40.77 -11.64
N TYR A 581 -3.76 40.82 -12.46
CA TYR A 581 -4.37 42.06 -12.92
C TYR A 581 -5.90 42.01 -12.79
N LYS A 582 -6.45 42.97 -12.09
CA LYS A 582 -7.90 43.15 -11.81
C LYS A 582 -8.57 41.92 -11.17
N ASP A 583 -7.81 41.12 -10.35
CA ASP A 583 -8.28 39.86 -9.80
C ASP A 583 -8.87 38.90 -10.84
N THR A 584 -8.53 39.10 -12.13
CA THR A 584 -9.09 38.40 -13.29
C THR A 584 -8.03 37.61 -14.03
N TYR A 585 -6.89 38.20 -14.31
CA TYR A 585 -5.80 37.58 -15.06
C TYR A 585 -4.65 37.29 -14.14
N PHE A 586 -4.15 36.06 -14.18
CA PHE A 586 -3.01 35.63 -13.36
C PHE A 586 -2.00 34.89 -14.23
N LEU A 587 -0.73 35.18 -14.00
CA LEU A 587 0.42 34.53 -14.64
C LEU A 587 1.43 34.17 -13.53
N GLU A 588 1.97 32.98 -13.56
CA GLU A 588 2.99 32.51 -12.60
C GLU A 588 4.10 31.75 -13.31
N GLY A 589 5.35 32.09 -13.00
CA GLY A 589 6.55 31.40 -13.44
C GLY A 589 7.32 30.85 -12.23
N THR A 590 7.84 29.63 -12.33
CA THR A 590 8.69 28.99 -11.30
C THR A 590 9.92 28.40 -11.94
N GLY A 591 11.06 28.54 -11.26
CA GLY A 591 12.30 27.84 -11.61
C GLY A 591 12.92 27.21 -10.37
N SER A 592 13.39 25.96 -10.49
CA SER A 592 14.15 25.25 -9.45
C SER A 592 15.44 24.70 -10.04
N LEU A 593 16.53 24.83 -9.31
CA LEU A 593 17.85 24.34 -9.64
C LEU A 593 18.32 23.37 -8.54
N ASP A 594 18.40 22.08 -8.86
CA ASP A 594 18.77 21.02 -7.92
C ASP A 594 20.17 20.51 -8.21
N LEU A 595 20.94 20.21 -7.14
CA LEU A 595 22.27 19.59 -7.22
C LEU A 595 22.25 18.28 -6.45
N SER A 596 22.25 17.12 -7.17
CA SER A 596 22.13 15.81 -6.55
C SER A 596 23.47 15.12 -6.36
N SER A 597 23.78 14.67 -5.13
CA SER A 597 24.96 13.84 -4.86
C SER A 597 24.89 12.42 -5.44
N ASN A 598 23.72 11.99 -5.94
CA ASN A 598 23.51 10.67 -6.52
C ASN A 598 23.79 10.61 -8.03
N LEU A 599 24.12 11.74 -8.64
CA LEU A 599 24.47 11.86 -10.05
C LEU A 599 25.93 12.25 -10.22
N PRO A 600 26.58 11.89 -11.35
CA PRO A 600 27.97 12.20 -11.57
C PRO A 600 28.20 13.69 -11.83
N ASP A 601 29.39 14.18 -11.54
CA ASP A 601 29.79 15.55 -11.87
C ASP A 601 29.55 15.84 -13.35
N GLY A 602 29.00 17.02 -13.64
CA GLY A 602 28.58 17.42 -14.99
C GLY A 602 27.13 17.07 -15.34
N ASN A 603 26.49 16.09 -14.64
CA ASN A 603 25.07 15.76 -14.78
C ASN A 603 24.28 15.94 -13.48
N ASN A 604 24.91 16.35 -12.38
CA ASN A 604 24.33 16.48 -11.06
C ASN A 604 23.54 17.77 -10.84
N LEU A 605 23.76 18.79 -11.69
CA LEU A 605 23.04 20.07 -11.67
C LEU A 605 21.98 20.11 -12.76
N TYR A 606 20.72 20.32 -12.38
CA TYR A 606 19.60 20.33 -13.33
C TYR A 606 18.52 21.36 -12.99
N PHE A 607 17.93 21.95 -14.02
CA PHE A 607 16.95 23.03 -13.93
C PHE A 607 15.55 22.58 -14.31
N TYR A 608 14.55 23.03 -13.55
CA TYR A 608 13.12 22.76 -13.75
C TYR A 608 12.32 24.04 -13.86
N PRO A 609 11.87 24.42 -15.05
CA PRO A 609 10.96 25.53 -15.25
C PRO A 609 9.48 25.12 -15.16
N SER A 610 8.63 26.04 -14.74
CA SER A 610 7.18 25.95 -14.93
C SER A 610 6.57 27.32 -15.26
N LEU A 611 5.50 27.30 -16.06
CA LEU A 611 4.69 28.48 -16.39
C LEU A 611 3.22 28.11 -16.25
N SER A 612 2.45 28.91 -15.55
CA SER A 612 1.01 28.69 -15.40
C SER A 612 0.24 29.99 -15.53
N ALA A 613 -0.97 29.91 -16.10
CA ALA A 613 -1.87 31.05 -16.27
C ALA A 613 -3.29 30.68 -15.87
N SER A 614 -4.03 31.65 -15.36
CA SER A 614 -5.49 31.49 -15.16
C SER A 614 -6.23 32.79 -15.42
N VAL A 615 -7.48 32.66 -15.89
CA VAL A 615 -8.40 33.77 -16.17
C VAL A 615 -9.72 33.50 -15.47
N VAL A 616 -10.15 34.43 -14.63
CA VAL A 616 -11.44 34.40 -13.93
C VAL A 616 -12.50 35.05 -14.82
N LEU A 617 -13.15 34.23 -15.63
CA LEU A 617 -14.13 34.69 -16.63
C LEU A 617 -15.40 35.27 -15.98
N SER A 618 -15.77 34.82 -14.76
CA SER A 618 -16.92 35.41 -14.04
C SER A 618 -16.77 36.89 -13.73
N ASN A 619 -15.54 37.43 -13.70
CA ASN A 619 -15.32 38.89 -13.55
C ASN A 619 -15.57 39.65 -14.85
N LEU A 620 -15.62 38.98 -16.01
CA LEU A 620 -15.86 39.55 -17.34
C LEU A 620 -17.33 39.37 -17.78
N VAL A 621 -18.05 38.41 -17.19
CA VAL A 621 -19.41 38.02 -17.57
C VAL A 621 -20.32 38.16 -16.34
N ASN A 622 -21.17 39.18 -16.33
CA ASN A 622 -22.09 39.41 -15.22
C ASN A 622 -23.42 38.67 -15.42
N GLN A 623 -23.51 37.46 -14.88
CA GLN A 623 -24.71 36.60 -14.92
C GLN A 623 -25.13 36.19 -13.50
N SER A 624 -26.35 36.43 -13.12
CA SER A 624 -26.83 36.13 -11.73
C SER A 624 -26.81 34.65 -11.32
N TRP A 625 -26.89 33.77 -12.28
CA TRP A 625 -26.81 32.30 -12.05
C TRP A 625 -25.37 31.76 -11.97
N LEU A 626 -24.38 32.54 -12.48
CA LEU A 626 -22.96 32.18 -12.50
C LEU A 626 -22.25 32.76 -11.27
N SER A 627 -21.82 31.88 -10.34
CA SER A 627 -21.16 32.32 -9.10
C SER A 627 -19.65 32.45 -9.27
N PHE A 628 -19.06 31.62 -10.13
CA PHE A 628 -17.63 31.62 -10.42
C PHE A 628 -17.37 30.86 -11.71
N TRP A 629 -16.45 31.36 -12.53
CA TRP A 629 -15.98 30.69 -13.74
C TRP A 629 -14.51 31.03 -13.99
N LYS A 630 -13.65 30.02 -14.05
CA LYS A 630 -12.22 30.13 -14.27
C LYS A 630 -11.75 29.13 -15.30
N VAL A 631 -10.88 29.56 -16.20
CA VAL A 631 -10.06 28.70 -17.05
C VAL A 631 -8.61 28.79 -16.64
N ARG A 632 -7.83 27.71 -16.82
CA ARG A 632 -6.43 27.63 -16.45
C ARG A 632 -5.65 26.79 -17.43
N GLY A 633 -4.34 27.04 -17.50
CA GLY A 633 -3.40 26.22 -18.27
C GLY A 633 -2.01 26.31 -17.67
N ASN A 634 -1.25 25.23 -17.78
CA ASN A 634 0.14 25.21 -17.36
C ASN A 634 1.00 24.31 -18.21
N TRP A 635 2.30 24.62 -18.20
CA TRP A 635 3.38 23.79 -18.69
C TRP A 635 4.47 23.73 -17.64
N ALA A 636 5.02 22.53 -17.38
CA ALA A 636 6.07 22.37 -16.40
C ALA A 636 7.00 21.20 -16.76
N GLN A 637 8.25 21.31 -16.31
CA GLN A 637 9.20 20.22 -16.28
C GLN A 637 9.59 19.91 -14.84
N VAL A 638 9.77 18.63 -14.52
CA VAL A 638 10.35 18.14 -13.28
C VAL A 638 11.29 16.99 -13.59
N GLY A 639 12.34 16.82 -12.80
CA GLY A 639 13.26 15.72 -12.96
C GLY A 639 13.14 14.73 -11.79
N LYS A 640 13.90 13.65 -11.91
CA LYS A 640 14.07 12.63 -10.86
C LYS A 640 15.48 12.08 -10.92
N THR A 641 16.13 12.00 -9.77
CA THR A 641 17.47 11.43 -9.65
C THR A 641 17.43 9.91 -9.49
N THR A 642 18.60 9.30 -9.38
CA THR A 642 18.80 7.87 -9.13
C THR A 642 18.99 7.58 -7.63
N ASP A 643 18.92 6.30 -7.25
CA ASP A 643 19.30 5.85 -5.91
C ASP A 643 20.83 5.87 -5.74
N ASN A 644 21.29 5.73 -4.50
CA ASN A 644 22.71 5.64 -4.16
C ASN A 644 23.40 4.44 -4.85
N TYR A 645 24.71 4.53 -5.06
CA TYR A 645 25.60 3.46 -5.51
C TYR A 645 25.31 2.90 -6.92
N ARG A 646 24.83 3.74 -7.87
CA ARG A 646 24.61 3.35 -9.27
C ARG A 646 25.65 3.90 -10.24
N LEU A 647 26.67 4.60 -9.75
CA LEU A 647 27.67 5.28 -10.58
C LEU A 647 28.97 4.49 -10.76
N ILE A 648 29.42 3.78 -9.72
CA ILE A 648 30.73 3.13 -9.64
C ILE A 648 30.52 1.63 -9.46
N ASP A 649 31.22 0.83 -10.27
CA ASP A 649 31.23 -0.62 -10.13
C ASP A 649 31.94 -1.04 -8.84
N THR A 650 31.36 -1.99 -8.14
CA THR A 650 31.89 -2.59 -6.92
C THR A 650 31.93 -4.11 -7.07
N TYR A 651 32.58 -4.78 -6.14
CA TYR A 651 32.77 -6.22 -6.16
C TYR A 651 32.22 -6.84 -4.87
N ASN A 652 31.64 -8.03 -4.98
CA ASN A 652 31.33 -8.87 -3.85
C ASN A 652 32.60 -9.55 -3.34
N ILE A 653 32.85 -9.48 -2.03
CA ILE A 653 33.89 -10.26 -1.37
C ILE A 653 33.26 -11.60 -0.99
N ARG A 654 33.77 -12.69 -1.53
CA ARG A 654 33.35 -14.04 -1.20
C ARG A 654 34.15 -14.63 -0.04
N SER A 655 33.73 -15.80 0.42
CA SER A 655 34.48 -16.60 1.39
C SER A 655 35.92 -16.86 0.86
N LEU A 656 36.89 -16.89 1.77
CA LEU A 656 38.26 -17.18 1.42
C LEU A 656 38.39 -18.60 0.79
N TYR A 657 39.06 -18.69 -0.34
CA TYR A 657 39.47 -19.94 -0.93
C TYR A 657 40.94 -20.21 -0.57
N ASN A 658 41.19 -21.23 0.24
CA ASN A 658 42.55 -21.53 0.77
C ASN A 658 43.23 -20.28 1.38
N GLY A 659 42.52 -19.45 2.13
CA GLY A 659 43.05 -18.24 2.74
C GLY A 659 43.20 -17.04 1.81
N ILE A 660 42.85 -17.15 0.51
CA ILE A 660 42.94 -16.08 -0.49
C ILE A 660 41.57 -15.42 -0.67
N PRO A 661 41.45 -14.09 -0.55
CA PRO A 661 40.23 -13.38 -0.85
C PRO A 661 39.81 -13.53 -2.31
N ILE A 662 38.57 -13.97 -2.54
CA ILE A 662 37.98 -14.00 -3.88
C ILE A 662 36.97 -12.85 -3.98
N VAL A 663 37.01 -12.16 -5.11
CA VAL A 663 36.04 -11.11 -5.44
C VAL A 663 35.40 -11.41 -6.79
N ASP A 664 34.10 -11.13 -6.91
CA ASP A 664 33.36 -11.20 -8.17
C ASP A 664 32.56 -9.93 -8.39
N PRO A 665 32.37 -9.48 -9.64
CA PRO A 665 31.54 -8.33 -9.94
C PRO A 665 30.06 -8.63 -9.60
N PHE A 666 29.29 -7.60 -9.28
CA PHE A 666 27.85 -7.71 -9.25
C PHE A 666 27.31 -8.15 -10.63
N SER A 667 26.14 -8.79 -10.66
CA SER A 667 25.49 -9.19 -11.91
C SER A 667 25.09 -8.03 -12.81
N TYR A 668 25.11 -6.81 -12.30
CA TYR A 668 24.77 -5.59 -13.03
C TYR A 668 25.96 -4.59 -13.04
N LYS A 669 26.07 -3.87 -14.15
CA LYS A 669 27.06 -2.81 -14.36
C LYS A 669 26.45 -1.46 -14.00
N ASN A 670 27.15 -0.69 -13.20
CA ASN A 670 26.81 0.69 -12.89
C ASN A 670 27.16 1.63 -14.07
N ASN A 671 26.72 2.89 -14.01
CA ASN A 671 26.93 3.85 -15.08
C ASN A 671 27.33 5.22 -14.55
N SER A 672 28.62 5.57 -14.74
CA SER A 672 29.20 6.87 -14.34
C SER A 672 28.68 8.08 -15.14
N ASN A 673 27.82 7.88 -16.15
CA ASN A 673 27.30 8.94 -17.01
C ASN A 673 25.79 9.11 -16.88
N LEU A 674 25.19 8.64 -15.77
CA LEU A 674 23.75 8.79 -15.55
C LEU A 674 23.32 10.25 -15.52
N LYS A 675 22.15 10.50 -16.13
CA LYS A 675 21.44 11.80 -16.15
C LYS A 675 20.14 11.69 -15.35
N PRO A 676 19.56 12.80 -14.87
CA PRO A 676 18.23 12.76 -14.25
C PRO A 676 17.14 12.38 -15.28
N GLU A 677 16.13 11.64 -14.84
CA GLU A 677 14.88 11.47 -15.61
C GLU A 677 14.19 12.84 -15.75
N ARG A 678 13.47 13.06 -16.84
CA ARG A 678 12.77 14.31 -17.11
C ARG A 678 11.29 14.06 -17.46
N SER A 679 10.38 14.63 -16.68
CA SER A 679 8.93 14.62 -16.98
C SER A 679 8.48 16.02 -17.40
N THR A 680 7.84 16.13 -18.57
CA THR A 680 7.23 17.35 -19.07
C THR A 680 5.72 17.19 -19.09
N GLU A 681 4.98 18.12 -18.50
CA GLU A 681 3.52 18.10 -18.43
C GLU A 681 2.90 19.36 -19.01
N ILE A 682 1.79 19.18 -19.72
CA ILE A 682 0.87 20.25 -20.15
C ILE A 682 -0.50 19.92 -19.58
N GLU A 683 -1.14 20.90 -18.93
CA GLU A 683 -2.49 20.79 -18.40
C GLU A 683 -3.34 21.99 -18.85
N VAL A 684 -4.60 21.72 -19.17
CA VAL A 684 -5.66 22.71 -19.31
C VAL A 684 -6.84 22.32 -18.44
N GLY A 685 -7.52 23.32 -17.87
CA GLY A 685 -8.65 23.05 -16.98
C GLY A 685 -9.64 24.19 -16.87
N MET A 686 -10.81 23.85 -16.37
CA MET A 686 -11.91 24.77 -16.17
C MET A 686 -12.62 24.46 -14.84
N GLU A 687 -12.87 25.48 -14.05
CA GLU A 687 -13.70 25.41 -12.84
C GLU A 687 -14.88 26.36 -12.99
N ALA A 688 -16.11 25.89 -12.75
CA ALA A 688 -17.28 26.72 -12.71
C ALA A 688 -18.19 26.37 -11.53
N ARG A 689 -18.85 27.40 -10.98
CA ARG A 689 -19.82 27.28 -9.89
C ARG A 689 -21.07 28.10 -10.20
N PHE A 690 -22.22 27.56 -9.86
CA PHE A 690 -23.52 28.10 -10.22
C PHE A 690 -24.43 28.21 -9.00
N LEU A 691 -25.50 29.01 -9.15
CA LEU A 691 -26.59 29.13 -8.20
C LEU A 691 -26.12 29.44 -6.76
N LYS A 692 -25.30 30.49 -6.61
CA LYS A 692 -24.68 30.91 -5.33
C LYS A 692 -23.83 29.78 -4.72
N ASN A 693 -22.95 29.18 -5.55
CA ASN A 693 -22.06 28.05 -5.20
C ASN A 693 -22.77 26.76 -4.84
N ARG A 694 -24.04 26.56 -5.21
CA ARG A 694 -24.78 25.33 -4.90
C ARG A 694 -24.36 24.13 -5.77
N ILE A 695 -23.93 24.39 -7.00
CA ILE A 695 -23.46 23.37 -7.92
C ILE A 695 -22.14 23.86 -8.51
N GLY A 696 -21.15 22.99 -8.59
CA GLY A 696 -19.87 23.31 -9.20
C GLY A 696 -19.23 22.10 -9.86
N PHE A 697 -18.37 22.36 -10.84
CA PHE A 697 -17.53 21.36 -11.44
C PHE A 697 -16.09 21.87 -11.62
N ASP A 698 -15.15 20.97 -11.63
CA ASP A 698 -13.75 21.18 -11.99
C ASP A 698 -13.34 20.09 -12.96
N ILE A 699 -12.91 20.47 -14.16
CA ILE A 699 -12.48 19.56 -15.23
C ILE A 699 -11.04 19.90 -15.58
N SER A 700 -10.18 18.89 -15.68
CA SER A 700 -8.80 19.03 -16.16
C SER A 700 -8.49 17.99 -17.21
N ALA A 701 -7.78 18.38 -18.26
CA ALA A 701 -7.16 17.50 -19.22
C ALA A 701 -5.65 17.70 -19.19
N TYR A 702 -4.88 16.61 -19.23
CA TYR A 702 -3.43 16.66 -19.12
C TYR A 702 -2.74 15.67 -20.04
N LYS A 703 -1.47 15.99 -20.34
CA LYS A 703 -0.53 15.10 -21.02
C LYS A 703 0.84 15.25 -20.37
N THR A 704 1.43 14.13 -19.94
CA THR A 704 2.76 14.04 -19.34
C THR A 704 3.62 13.10 -20.15
N ASN A 705 4.82 13.54 -20.55
CA ASN A 705 5.86 12.71 -21.17
C ASN A 705 7.06 12.63 -20.24
N SER A 706 7.46 11.41 -19.87
CA SER A 706 8.65 11.14 -19.04
C SER A 706 9.72 10.49 -19.89
N LYS A 707 10.90 11.13 -20.00
CA LYS A 707 12.05 10.73 -20.83
C LYS A 707 13.26 10.43 -19.98
N ASP A 708 14.29 9.86 -20.61
CA ASP A 708 15.58 9.54 -19.99
C ASP A 708 15.41 8.66 -18.73
N GLN A 709 14.45 7.72 -18.78
CA GLN A 709 14.16 6.82 -17.67
C GLN A 709 15.41 6.04 -17.24
N ILE A 710 15.69 5.97 -15.93
CA ILE A 710 16.83 5.23 -15.39
C ILE A 710 16.41 3.77 -15.21
N LEU A 711 16.86 2.92 -16.15
CA LEU A 711 16.44 1.52 -16.26
C LEU A 711 17.64 0.58 -16.10
N LEU A 712 17.39 -0.56 -15.47
CA LEU A 712 18.33 -1.68 -15.42
C LEU A 712 18.02 -2.62 -16.60
N VAL A 713 18.79 -2.45 -17.68
CA VAL A 713 18.56 -3.06 -18.98
C VAL A 713 19.39 -4.33 -19.13
N PRO A 714 18.86 -5.45 -19.63
CA PRO A 714 19.64 -6.64 -19.95
C PRO A 714 20.73 -6.33 -21.00
N ILE A 715 21.91 -6.90 -20.81
CA ILE A 715 23.03 -6.82 -21.75
C ILE A 715 23.64 -8.20 -21.94
N SER A 716 24.51 -8.34 -22.97
CA SER A 716 25.19 -9.61 -23.24
C SER A 716 26.10 -10.02 -22.08
N GLY A 717 25.93 -11.24 -21.58
CA GLY A 717 26.77 -11.84 -20.54
C GLY A 717 28.26 -11.95 -20.90
N ALA A 718 28.61 -11.84 -22.18
CA ALA A 718 29.99 -11.78 -22.63
C ALA A 718 30.76 -10.56 -22.10
N SER A 719 30.04 -9.52 -21.63
CA SER A 719 30.61 -8.35 -20.95
C SER A 719 31.02 -8.60 -19.49
N GLY A 720 30.75 -9.78 -18.93
CA GLY A 720 30.89 -10.10 -17.49
C GLY A 720 29.74 -9.61 -16.62
N TYR A 721 28.72 -8.97 -17.21
CA TYR A 721 27.51 -8.48 -16.55
C TYR A 721 26.28 -8.97 -17.29
N THR A 722 25.18 -9.15 -16.58
CA THR A 722 23.88 -9.55 -17.20
C THR A 722 22.98 -8.35 -17.45
N ARG A 723 23.21 -7.24 -16.77
CA ARG A 723 22.38 -6.00 -16.85
C ARG A 723 23.26 -4.77 -16.69
N LYS A 724 22.77 -3.60 -17.14
CA LYS A 724 23.42 -2.31 -16.96
C LYS A 724 22.41 -1.19 -16.73
N TRP A 725 22.77 -0.21 -15.89
CA TRP A 725 21.98 1.00 -15.70
C TRP A 725 22.16 1.94 -16.89
N TYR A 726 21.03 2.35 -17.50
CA TYR A 726 20.98 3.28 -18.61
C TYR A 726 19.92 4.35 -18.41
N ASN A 727 20.15 5.56 -18.99
CA ASN A 727 19.07 6.48 -19.29
C ASN A 727 18.42 6.07 -20.61
N ALA A 728 17.26 5.42 -20.53
CA ALA A 728 16.59 4.87 -21.69
C ALA A 728 15.07 4.85 -21.44
N GLY A 729 14.30 4.97 -22.52
CA GLY A 729 12.87 4.85 -22.46
C GLY A 729 12.12 6.15 -22.28
N GLU A 730 10.91 6.15 -22.83
CA GLU A 730 9.94 7.23 -22.76
C GLU A 730 8.55 6.67 -22.43
N LEU A 731 7.85 7.33 -21.49
CA LEU A 731 6.52 6.97 -21.02
C LEU A 731 5.59 8.16 -21.17
N GLU A 732 4.42 7.95 -21.79
CA GLU A 732 3.35 8.95 -21.93
C GLU A 732 2.19 8.61 -20.99
N ASN A 733 1.64 9.63 -20.31
CA ASN A 733 0.34 9.61 -19.67
C ASN A 733 -0.53 10.75 -20.20
N LYS A 734 -1.78 10.46 -20.51
CA LYS A 734 -2.79 11.47 -20.86
C LYS A 734 -4.13 11.12 -20.26
N GLY A 735 -4.85 12.12 -19.77
CA GLY A 735 -6.10 11.84 -19.09
C GLY A 735 -7.00 13.03 -18.93
N ILE A 736 -8.21 12.73 -18.44
CA ILE A 736 -9.24 13.71 -18.08
C ILE A 736 -9.70 13.39 -16.67
N GLU A 737 -9.84 14.42 -15.87
CA GLU A 737 -10.37 14.37 -14.51
C GLU A 737 -11.59 15.25 -14.40
N VAL A 738 -12.66 14.77 -13.76
CA VAL A 738 -13.89 15.50 -13.51
C VAL A 738 -14.22 15.41 -12.04
N GLN A 739 -14.48 16.54 -11.43
CA GLN A 739 -15.04 16.66 -10.10
C GLN A 739 -16.34 17.44 -10.15
N LEU A 740 -17.42 16.87 -9.63
CA LEU A 740 -18.71 17.58 -9.46
C LEU A 740 -18.99 17.73 -7.97
N ASN A 741 -19.35 18.93 -7.56
CA ASN A 741 -19.75 19.22 -6.17
C ASN A 741 -21.12 19.87 -6.19
N GLY A 742 -22.00 19.45 -5.30
CA GLY A 742 -23.34 20.03 -5.24
C GLY A 742 -23.95 19.97 -3.86
N THR A 743 -24.77 20.98 -3.59
CA THR A 743 -25.75 20.98 -2.49
C THR A 743 -27.13 21.12 -3.13
N PRO A 744 -27.69 20.04 -3.72
CA PRO A 744 -28.98 20.12 -4.46
C PRO A 744 -30.12 20.66 -3.60
N ILE A 745 -30.19 20.25 -2.35
CA ILE A 745 -31.23 20.68 -1.41
C ILE A 745 -30.55 21.27 -0.17
N LYS A 746 -31.00 22.47 0.19
CA LYS A 746 -30.59 23.18 1.41
C LYS A 746 -31.77 23.96 1.95
N THR A 747 -32.29 23.53 3.11
CA THR A 747 -33.28 24.24 3.91
C THR A 747 -32.73 24.54 5.30
N SER A 748 -33.52 25.04 6.23
CA SER A 748 -33.12 25.21 7.64
C SER A 748 -32.77 23.91 8.31
N ASP A 749 -33.54 22.84 8.02
CA ASP A 749 -33.46 21.56 8.72
C ASP A 749 -32.81 20.45 7.89
N PHE A 750 -32.78 20.60 6.56
CA PHE A 750 -32.31 19.58 5.65
C PHE A 750 -31.23 20.10 4.71
N LYS A 751 -30.12 19.37 4.64
CA LYS A 751 -29.02 19.65 3.71
C LYS A 751 -28.54 18.35 3.06
N TRP A 752 -28.44 18.35 1.72
CA TRP A 752 -27.83 17.24 0.98
C TRP A 752 -26.63 17.76 0.19
N ASP A 753 -25.44 17.28 0.55
CA ASP A 753 -24.19 17.53 -0.18
C ASP A 753 -23.78 16.29 -0.96
N MET A 754 -23.39 16.46 -2.21
CA MET A 754 -22.91 15.40 -3.09
C MET A 754 -21.57 15.78 -3.68
N ASN A 755 -20.64 14.81 -3.74
CA ASN A 755 -19.36 14.93 -4.43
C ASN A 755 -19.16 13.72 -5.34
N VAL A 756 -18.89 13.97 -6.64
CA VAL A 756 -18.59 12.96 -7.64
C VAL A 756 -17.20 13.20 -8.19
N ASN A 757 -16.38 12.16 -8.20
CA ASN A 757 -15.07 12.16 -8.84
C ASN A 757 -15.06 11.12 -9.95
N TRP A 758 -14.51 11.49 -11.11
CA TRP A 758 -14.29 10.58 -12.22
C TRP A 758 -12.94 10.90 -12.87
N ALA A 759 -12.20 9.86 -13.29
CA ALA A 759 -10.90 10.05 -13.91
C ALA A 759 -10.60 8.91 -14.90
N ILE A 760 -10.04 9.29 -16.03
CA ILE A 760 -9.44 8.39 -17.02
C ILE A 760 -7.97 8.76 -17.17
N ASN A 761 -7.08 7.75 -17.19
CA ASN A 761 -5.67 7.91 -17.53
C ASN A 761 -5.28 6.84 -18.55
N ARG A 762 -4.73 7.23 -19.69
CA ARG A 762 -4.16 6.36 -20.71
C ARG A 762 -2.64 6.48 -20.65
N ASN A 763 -2.01 5.36 -20.33
CA ASN A 763 -0.56 5.24 -20.23
C ASN A 763 -0.03 4.51 -21.47
N LYS A 764 1.17 4.88 -21.96
CA LYS A 764 1.82 4.22 -23.10
C LYS A 764 3.33 4.29 -22.98
N VAL A 765 4.01 3.15 -23.11
CA VAL A 765 5.46 3.09 -23.28
C VAL A 765 5.77 3.46 -24.74
N LEU A 766 6.47 4.56 -24.95
CA LEU A 766 6.79 5.06 -26.30
C LEU A 766 8.09 4.48 -26.81
N SER A 767 9.10 4.32 -25.95
CA SER A 767 10.39 3.74 -26.27
C SER A 767 11.04 3.07 -25.05
N LEU A 768 11.99 2.20 -25.28
CA LEU A 768 12.93 1.62 -24.30
C LEU A 768 14.36 1.81 -24.83
N SER A 769 15.35 1.09 -24.26
CA SER A 769 16.72 1.11 -24.79
C SER A 769 16.77 0.58 -26.21
N GLU A 770 17.74 1.04 -27.00
CA GLU A 770 17.97 0.55 -28.35
C GLU A 770 18.06 -0.98 -28.40
N GLY A 771 17.35 -1.60 -29.36
CA GLY A 771 17.26 -3.04 -29.51
C GLY A 771 16.33 -3.77 -28.52
N ILE A 772 15.68 -3.05 -27.58
CA ILE A 772 14.78 -3.61 -26.58
C ILE A 772 13.37 -3.08 -26.78
N ASN A 773 12.44 -3.96 -27.12
CA ASN A 773 11.03 -3.63 -27.28
C ASN A 773 10.16 -4.04 -26.08
N ASN A 774 10.69 -4.92 -25.22
CA ASN A 774 10.02 -5.41 -24.03
C ASN A 774 11.01 -5.50 -22.85
N LEU A 775 10.68 -4.89 -21.73
CA LEU A 775 11.45 -4.94 -20.48
C LEU A 775 10.59 -5.60 -19.40
N GLN A 776 11.05 -6.75 -18.91
CA GLN A 776 10.42 -7.42 -17.78
C GLN A 776 10.58 -6.59 -16.51
N LEU A 777 9.47 -6.24 -15.89
CA LEU A 777 9.39 -5.48 -14.63
C LEU A 777 9.24 -6.41 -13.42
N GLY A 778 8.63 -7.58 -13.59
CA GLY A 778 8.38 -8.52 -12.53
C GLY A 778 8.05 -9.92 -13.04
N LEU A 779 8.14 -10.90 -12.12
CA LEU A 779 7.87 -12.31 -12.38
C LEU A 779 6.84 -12.82 -11.36
N GLY A 780 5.75 -13.38 -11.85
CA GLY A 780 4.77 -14.11 -11.07
C GLY A 780 4.99 -15.63 -11.16
N VAL A 781 4.12 -16.41 -10.54
CA VAL A 781 4.13 -17.88 -10.67
C VAL A 781 3.78 -18.30 -12.10
N ASN A 782 4.07 -19.54 -12.43
CA ASN A 782 3.87 -20.13 -13.77
C ASN A 782 4.51 -19.33 -14.91
N SER A 783 5.66 -18.66 -14.62
CA SER A 783 6.41 -17.84 -15.57
C SER A 783 5.60 -16.69 -16.20
N VAL A 784 4.52 -16.25 -15.55
CA VAL A 784 3.82 -15.02 -15.93
C VAL A 784 4.71 -13.83 -15.63
N THR A 785 4.86 -12.91 -16.55
CA THR A 785 5.68 -11.71 -16.39
C THR A 785 4.86 -10.44 -16.51
N PHE A 786 5.30 -9.40 -15.79
CA PHE A 786 4.77 -8.04 -15.89
C PHE A 786 5.81 -7.22 -16.63
N ASN A 787 5.37 -6.43 -17.62
CA ASN A 787 6.27 -5.90 -18.61
C ASN A 787 6.01 -4.41 -18.90
N ALA A 788 7.07 -3.71 -19.32
CA ALA A 788 6.97 -2.48 -20.11
C ALA A 788 7.28 -2.84 -21.57
N GLU A 789 6.27 -2.82 -22.45
CA GLU A 789 6.38 -3.14 -23.87
C GLU A 789 6.12 -1.89 -24.70
N VAL A 790 6.97 -1.64 -25.69
CA VAL A 790 6.84 -0.47 -26.57
C VAL A 790 5.51 -0.52 -27.33
N GLY A 791 4.78 0.57 -27.29
CA GLY A 791 3.46 0.71 -27.88
C GLY A 791 2.28 0.30 -27.01
N LYS A 792 2.54 -0.38 -25.87
CA LYS A 792 1.52 -0.86 -24.91
C LYS A 792 1.50 0.00 -23.64
N PRO A 793 0.46 -0.13 -22.81
CA PRO A 793 0.45 0.45 -21.47
C PRO A 793 1.51 -0.20 -20.56
N TYR A 794 1.94 0.52 -19.52
CA TYR A 794 2.79 -0.02 -18.44
C TYR A 794 2.08 -1.17 -17.71
N GLY A 795 2.83 -2.23 -17.37
CA GLY A 795 2.31 -3.37 -16.62
C GLY A 795 1.52 -4.35 -17.49
N GLU A 796 1.94 -4.53 -18.73
CA GLU A 796 1.43 -5.58 -19.61
C GLU A 796 1.73 -6.94 -19.01
N ILE A 797 0.71 -7.80 -18.92
CA ILE A 797 0.84 -9.16 -18.39
C ILE A 797 1.13 -10.09 -19.57
N HIS A 798 2.28 -10.79 -19.51
CA HIS A 798 2.66 -11.79 -20.49
C HIS A 798 2.59 -13.19 -19.91
N GLY A 799 2.18 -14.14 -20.75
CA GLY A 799 2.06 -15.55 -20.40
C GLY A 799 1.67 -16.40 -21.59
N THR A 800 1.31 -17.65 -21.34
CA THR A 800 0.69 -18.52 -22.35
C THR A 800 -0.76 -18.10 -22.60
N ASP A 801 -1.22 -18.21 -23.86
CA ASP A 801 -2.59 -17.93 -24.28
C ASP A 801 -3.20 -19.16 -24.95
N PHE A 802 -4.51 -19.15 -25.17
CA PHE A 802 -5.18 -20.14 -25.99
C PHE A 802 -4.72 -19.98 -27.46
N VAL A 803 -4.71 -21.08 -28.19
CA VAL A 803 -4.70 -21.00 -29.66
C VAL A 803 -6.13 -20.71 -30.13
N TYR A 804 -6.28 -19.76 -31.04
CA TYR A 804 -7.57 -19.36 -31.57
C TYR A 804 -7.68 -19.69 -33.04
N SER A 805 -8.87 -20.08 -33.47
CA SER A 805 -9.25 -20.17 -34.88
C SER A 805 -9.34 -18.77 -35.53
N PRO A 806 -9.39 -18.64 -36.86
CA PRO A 806 -9.49 -17.32 -37.50
C PRO A 806 -10.72 -16.49 -37.12
N ASP A 807 -11.80 -17.14 -36.68
CA ASP A 807 -13.02 -16.53 -36.18
C ASP A 807 -13.01 -16.28 -34.65
N GLY A 808 -11.85 -16.48 -34.01
CA GLY A 808 -11.63 -16.13 -32.58
C GLY A 808 -12.14 -17.16 -31.57
N GLN A 809 -12.51 -18.37 -31.99
CA GLN A 809 -12.90 -19.43 -31.07
C GLN A 809 -11.65 -20.18 -30.55
N LYS A 810 -11.72 -20.68 -29.29
CA LYS A 810 -10.64 -21.48 -28.70
C LYS A 810 -10.50 -22.80 -29.45
N VAL A 811 -9.28 -23.18 -29.78
CA VAL A 811 -8.97 -24.43 -30.46
C VAL A 811 -8.73 -25.55 -29.46
N ILE A 812 -9.33 -26.69 -29.71
CA ILE A 812 -9.22 -27.93 -28.93
C ILE A 812 -8.32 -28.91 -29.70
N ASP A 813 -7.46 -29.59 -28.98
CA ASP A 813 -6.65 -30.69 -29.54
C ASP A 813 -7.55 -31.90 -29.82
N ALA A 814 -7.51 -32.38 -31.06
CA ALA A 814 -8.37 -33.44 -31.54
C ALA A 814 -8.08 -34.84 -30.91
N GLN A 815 -6.93 -35.01 -30.29
CA GLN A 815 -6.53 -36.27 -29.64
C GLN A 815 -6.87 -36.29 -28.15
N THR A 816 -6.70 -35.12 -27.48
CA THR A 816 -6.79 -35.04 -26.02
C THR A 816 -8.09 -34.43 -25.53
N GLY A 817 -8.82 -33.69 -26.39
CA GLY A 817 -9.96 -32.88 -25.95
C GLY A 817 -9.61 -31.67 -25.10
N ALA A 818 -8.32 -31.41 -24.88
CA ALA A 818 -7.83 -30.27 -24.08
C ALA A 818 -7.65 -29.01 -24.98
N TYR A 819 -7.59 -27.83 -24.35
CA TYR A 819 -7.26 -26.60 -25.06
C TYR A 819 -5.85 -26.63 -25.65
N MET A 820 -5.71 -26.21 -26.90
CA MET A 820 -4.40 -25.92 -27.46
C MET A 820 -3.84 -24.62 -26.85
N ILE A 821 -2.61 -24.71 -26.35
CA ILE A 821 -1.93 -23.61 -25.62
C ILE A 821 -0.74 -23.14 -26.47
N THR A 822 -0.52 -21.83 -26.54
CA THR A 822 0.65 -21.27 -27.21
C THR A 822 1.95 -21.75 -26.56
N THR A 823 2.96 -22.07 -27.34
CA THR A 823 4.31 -22.42 -26.85
C THR A 823 5.06 -21.18 -26.32
N SER A 824 4.75 -20.01 -26.90
CA SER A 824 5.30 -18.73 -26.43
C SER A 824 4.66 -18.27 -25.13
N ARG A 825 5.47 -17.76 -24.22
CA ARG A 825 5.05 -17.08 -22.98
C ARG A 825 5.07 -15.55 -23.11
N ASN A 826 5.37 -15.03 -24.30
CA ASN A 826 5.41 -13.58 -24.56
C ASN A 826 4.09 -13.04 -25.13
N ASN A 827 2.98 -13.78 -25.02
CA ASN A 827 1.68 -13.26 -25.43
C ASN A 827 1.19 -12.23 -24.42
N SER A 828 0.66 -11.13 -24.91
CA SER A 828 -0.05 -10.13 -24.11
C SER A 828 -1.41 -10.72 -23.69
N ILE A 829 -1.54 -11.05 -22.41
CA ILE A 829 -2.73 -11.70 -21.84
C ILE A 829 -3.57 -10.79 -20.94
N GLY A 830 -3.12 -9.57 -20.70
CA GLY A 830 -3.83 -8.56 -19.93
C GLY A 830 -2.97 -7.34 -19.62
N ASN A 831 -3.55 -6.34 -18.97
CA ASN A 831 -2.84 -5.13 -18.50
C ASN A 831 -3.39 -4.68 -17.16
N ILE A 832 -2.51 -4.23 -16.26
CA ILE A 832 -2.89 -3.87 -14.89
C ILE A 832 -3.58 -2.49 -14.77
N MET A 833 -3.53 -1.66 -15.81
CA MET A 833 -4.04 -0.29 -15.76
C MET A 833 -5.56 -0.25 -15.94
N PRO A 834 -6.30 0.43 -15.07
CA PRO A 834 -7.74 0.58 -15.22
C PRO A 834 -8.09 1.49 -16.39
N ASP A 835 -9.25 1.26 -16.99
CA ASP A 835 -9.81 2.15 -18.01
C ASP A 835 -10.23 3.48 -17.44
N TRP A 836 -10.96 3.45 -16.31
CA TRP A 836 -11.37 4.65 -15.56
C TRP A 836 -11.74 4.30 -14.12
N THR A 837 -11.72 5.31 -13.27
CA THR A 837 -12.09 5.20 -11.86
C THR A 837 -13.12 6.27 -11.50
N TRP A 838 -13.97 5.97 -10.52
CA TRP A 838 -15.02 6.90 -10.09
C TRP A 838 -15.36 6.72 -8.61
N SER A 839 -15.96 7.76 -8.06
CA SER A 839 -16.54 7.71 -6.72
C SER A 839 -17.70 8.69 -6.57
N VAL A 840 -18.67 8.35 -5.74
CA VAL A 840 -19.80 9.20 -5.34
C VAL A 840 -19.89 9.20 -3.83
N ARG A 841 -19.69 10.35 -3.23
CA ARG A 841 -19.88 10.59 -1.81
C ARG A 841 -21.14 11.45 -1.60
N ASN A 842 -22.00 11.02 -0.70
CA ASN A 842 -23.16 11.77 -0.25
C ASN A 842 -23.07 12.08 1.25
N SER A 843 -23.59 13.23 1.64
CA SER A 843 -23.76 13.63 3.04
C SER A 843 -25.14 14.29 3.17
N ILE A 844 -26.03 13.68 3.94
CA ILE A 844 -27.40 14.08 4.14
C ILE A 844 -27.55 14.47 5.62
N THR A 845 -27.78 15.75 5.89
CA THR A 845 -28.00 16.26 7.24
C THR A 845 -29.47 16.59 7.41
N TYR A 846 -30.11 16.03 8.43
CA TYR A 846 -31.46 16.39 8.87
C TYR A 846 -31.43 16.71 10.36
N LYS A 847 -31.60 18.00 10.69
CA LYS A 847 -31.48 18.52 12.06
C LYS A 847 -30.14 18.09 12.70
N ALA A 848 -30.21 17.30 13.77
CA ALA A 848 -29.04 16.81 14.49
C ALA A 848 -28.40 15.54 13.89
N PHE A 849 -29.03 14.93 12.89
CA PHE A 849 -28.53 13.71 12.27
C PHE A 849 -27.80 14.00 10.97
N THR A 850 -26.65 13.34 10.76
CA THR A 850 -25.92 13.36 9.49
C THR A 850 -25.68 11.93 9.04
N PHE A 851 -26.19 11.55 7.87
CA PHE A 851 -25.90 10.30 7.20
C PHE A 851 -24.92 10.55 6.06
N THR A 852 -23.82 9.77 6.02
CA THR A 852 -22.83 9.83 4.94
C THR A 852 -22.59 8.46 4.35
N PHE A 853 -22.37 8.39 3.04
CA PHE A 853 -21.90 7.16 2.38
C PHE A 853 -21.04 7.47 1.17
N LEU A 854 -20.11 6.55 0.88
CA LEU A 854 -19.18 6.58 -0.23
C LEU A 854 -19.28 5.27 -1.02
N VAL A 855 -19.62 5.39 -2.31
CA VAL A 855 -19.53 4.30 -3.29
C VAL A 855 -18.41 4.64 -4.24
N ASP A 856 -17.53 3.71 -4.51
CA ASP A 856 -16.46 3.87 -5.48
C ASP A 856 -16.28 2.63 -6.35
N GLY A 857 -15.62 2.83 -7.48
CA GLY A 857 -15.40 1.76 -8.42
C GLY A 857 -14.26 2.02 -9.40
N GLN A 858 -13.87 0.95 -10.00
CA GLN A 858 -12.91 0.89 -11.09
C GLN A 858 -13.52 0.07 -12.24
N GLN A 859 -13.29 0.52 -13.47
CA GLN A 859 -13.61 -0.23 -14.67
C GLN A 859 -12.33 -0.65 -15.36
N GLY A 860 -12.25 -1.93 -15.78
CA GLY A 860 -11.13 -2.48 -16.53
C GLY A 860 -9.86 -2.69 -15.68
N GLY A 861 -8.78 -3.00 -16.36
CA GLY A 861 -7.57 -3.54 -15.78
C GLY A 861 -7.66 -5.06 -15.65
N SER A 862 -6.53 -5.70 -15.41
CA SER A 862 -6.43 -7.16 -15.29
C SER A 862 -5.67 -7.57 -14.04
N VAL A 863 -6.07 -8.71 -13.47
CA VAL A 863 -5.40 -9.36 -12.35
C VAL A 863 -5.12 -10.80 -12.70
N PHE A 864 -3.85 -11.21 -12.68
CA PHE A 864 -3.48 -12.62 -12.72
C PHE A 864 -3.58 -13.21 -11.32
N SER A 865 -4.33 -14.30 -11.16
CA SER A 865 -4.55 -14.98 -9.89
C SER A 865 -3.78 -16.30 -9.82
N GLY A 866 -2.69 -16.31 -9.06
CA GLY A 866 -1.97 -17.54 -8.70
C GLY A 866 -2.81 -18.44 -7.79
N ASP A 867 -3.70 -17.85 -6.97
CA ASP A 867 -4.62 -18.60 -6.11
C ASP A 867 -5.60 -19.45 -6.95
N MET A 868 -6.18 -18.85 -7.99
CA MET A 868 -7.11 -19.56 -8.88
C MET A 868 -6.37 -20.61 -9.72
N LEU A 869 -5.14 -20.32 -10.16
CA LEU A 869 -4.33 -21.27 -10.92
C LEU A 869 -4.07 -22.54 -10.08
N TYR A 870 -3.42 -22.40 -8.93
CA TYR A 870 -3.05 -23.56 -8.12
C TYR A 870 -4.26 -24.20 -7.43
N GLY A 871 -5.23 -23.43 -6.95
CA GLY A 871 -6.42 -23.99 -6.32
C GLY A 871 -7.34 -24.74 -7.31
N THR A 872 -7.30 -24.39 -8.62
CA THR A 872 -7.92 -25.19 -9.68
C THR A 872 -7.13 -26.48 -9.90
N ASP A 873 -5.80 -26.39 -9.98
CA ASP A 873 -4.89 -27.52 -10.18
C ASP A 873 -5.06 -28.60 -9.07
N THR A 874 -5.17 -28.13 -7.84
CA THR A 874 -5.36 -28.98 -6.64
C THR A 874 -6.83 -29.37 -6.37
N GLY A 875 -7.77 -28.84 -7.15
CA GLY A 875 -9.19 -29.24 -7.09
C GLY A 875 -9.94 -28.81 -5.84
N ILE A 876 -9.52 -27.75 -5.16
CA ILE A 876 -10.18 -27.30 -3.93
C ILE A 876 -11.45 -26.47 -4.16
N TYR A 877 -11.61 -25.88 -5.37
CA TYR A 877 -12.73 -25.00 -5.67
C TYR A 877 -13.97 -25.73 -6.23
N PRO A 878 -15.20 -25.22 -5.96
CA PRO A 878 -16.43 -25.82 -6.49
C PRO A 878 -16.49 -25.90 -8.01
N GLU A 879 -15.89 -24.92 -8.71
CA GLU A 879 -15.86 -24.86 -10.18
C GLU A 879 -15.11 -26.06 -10.79
N THR A 880 -14.20 -26.67 -10.02
CA THR A 880 -13.45 -27.83 -10.48
C THR A 880 -14.32 -29.09 -10.58
N LEU A 881 -15.48 -29.13 -9.94
CA LEU A 881 -16.38 -30.30 -9.98
C LEU A 881 -16.90 -30.58 -11.38
N ALA A 882 -17.20 -29.51 -12.16
CA ALA A 882 -17.76 -29.65 -13.52
C ALA A 882 -16.76 -30.23 -14.53
N ILE A 883 -15.45 -30.15 -14.27
CA ILE A 883 -14.39 -30.58 -15.19
C ILE A 883 -13.69 -31.87 -14.74
N ARG A 884 -14.18 -32.51 -13.68
CA ARG A 884 -13.64 -33.79 -13.18
C ARG A 884 -14.27 -35.01 -13.79
N GLU A 885 -15.50 -34.89 -14.27
CA GLU A 885 -16.24 -36.02 -14.85
C GLU A 885 -15.59 -36.45 -16.17
N PRO A 886 -15.34 -37.76 -16.38
CA PRO A 886 -14.88 -38.26 -17.64
C PRO A 886 -15.84 -37.92 -18.78
N GLY A 887 -15.29 -37.49 -19.91
CA GLY A 887 -16.11 -37.21 -21.08
C GLY A 887 -16.63 -35.77 -21.21
N VAL A 888 -16.16 -34.85 -20.33
CA VAL A 888 -16.47 -33.42 -20.47
C VAL A 888 -16.00 -32.91 -21.85
N ILE A 889 -16.89 -32.24 -22.56
CA ILE A 889 -16.59 -31.58 -23.83
C ILE A 889 -16.32 -30.09 -23.53
N LEU A 890 -15.05 -29.66 -23.71
CA LEU A 890 -14.69 -28.26 -23.51
C LEU A 890 -15.27 -27.40 -24.66
N PRO A 891 -15.77 -26.16 -24.35
CA PRO A 891 -16.30 -25.26 -25.38
C PRO A 891 -15.18 -24.74 -26.30
N GLY A 892 -15.39 -24.84 -27.61
CA GLY A 892 -14.43 -24.43 -28.63
C GLY A 892 -14.61 -25.15 -29.94
N VAL A 893 -13.57 -25.12 -30.77
CA VAL A 893 -13.56 -25.79 -32.09
C VAL A 893 -12.38 -26.75 -32.20
N VAL A 894 -12.57 -27.78 -32.98
CA VAL A 894 -11.53 -28.75 -33.31
C VAL A 894 -11.25 -28.72 -34.81
N MET A 895 -10.00 -28.91 -35.22
CA MET A 895 -9.61 -29.01 -36.62
C MET A 895 -9.90 -30.42 -37.12
N GLN A 896 -10.84 -30.56 -38.08
CA GLN A 896 -11.16 -31.79 -38.75
C GLN A 896 -11.14 -31.57 -40.26
N ASN A 897 -10.39 -32.39 -41.00
CA ASN A 897 -10.25 -32.30 -42.45
C ASN A 897 -9.98 -30.91 -43.01
N GLY A 898 -9.16 -30.12 -42.31
CA GLY A 898 -8.77 -28.77 -42.72
C GLY A 898 -9.81 -27.66 -42.39
N GLN A 899 -10.88 -27.98 -41.66
CA GLN A 899 -11.93 -27.04 -41.24
C GLN A 899 -12.10 -27.05 -39.74
N TYR A 900 -12.42 -25.87 -39.16
CA TYR A 900 -12.77 -25.74 -37.76
C TYR A 900 -14.27 -26.08 -37.60
N VAL A 901 -14.54 -27.11 -36.79
CA VAL A 901 -15.91 -27.54 -36.46
C VAL A 901 -16.13 -27.47 -34.96
N PRO A 902 -17.38 -27.33 -34.46
CA PRO A 902 -17.63 -27.35 -33.00
C PRO A 902 -17.01 -28.59 -32.35
N ASN A 903 -16.39 -28.39 -31.17
CA ASN A 903 -15.74 -29.49 -30.46
C ASN A 903 -16.76 -30.55 -30.02
N ASN A 904 -16.48 -31.80 -30.34
CA ASN A 904 -17.19 -33.01 -29.92
C ASN A 904 -16.24 -34.05 -29.27
N VAL A 905 -14.96 -33.68 -29.07
CA VAL A 905 -13.94 -34.54 -28.48
C VAL A 905 -14.01 -34.43 -26.95
N PRO A 906 -14.32 -35.53 -26.25
CA PRO A 906 -14.32 -35.52 -24.80
C PRO A 906 -12.90 -35.39 -24.26
N LEU A 907 -12.76 -34.67 -23.20
CA LEU A 907 -11.50 -34.54 -22.46
C LEU A 907 -11.13 -35.92 -21.89
N SER A 908 -9.97 -36.46 -22.29
CA SER A 908 -9.51 -37.79 -21.92
C SER A 908 -8.79 -37.76 -20.57
N ALA A 909 -9.20 -38.65 -19.66
CA ALA A 909 -8.54 -38.82 -18.35
C ALA A 909 -7.11 -39.38 -18.50
N SER A 910 -6.80 -40.12 -19.59
CA SER A 910 -5.47 -40.66 -19.87
C SER A 910 -4.48 -39.62 -20.42
N ASN A 911 -4.97 -38.47 -20.84
CA ASN A 911 -4.18 -37.38 -21.41
C ASN A 911 -3.96 -36.22 -20.41
N ALA A 912 -4.28 -36.39 -19.14
CA ALA A 912 -3.84 -35.46 -18.12
C ALA A 912 -2.29 -35.47 -18.07
N PRO A 913 -1.62 -34.45 -18.58
CA PRO A 913 -0.16 -34.43 -18.56
C PRO A 913 0.24 -34.16 -17.14
N SER A 914 0.57 -35.15 -16.43
CA SER A 914 1.46 -35.07 -15.28
C SER A 914 1.44 -36.33 -14.47
N GLU A 915 2.48 -36.55 -13.74
CA GLU A 915 2.63 -37.55 -12.70
C GLU A 915 1.45 -37.59 -11.70
N THR A 916 0.58 -36.57 -11.70
CA THR A 916 -0.58 -36.41 -10.83
C THR A 916 -1.88 -36.96 -11.38
N GLY A 917 -1.98 -37.27 -12.66
CA GLY A 917 -3.20 -37.83 -13.28
C GLY A 917 -4.46 -36.94 -13.20
N SER A 918 -4.31 -35.65 -12.93
CA SER A 918 -5.41 -34.72 -12.76
C SER A 918 -5.80 -34.06 -14.08
N ILE A 919 -7.07 -34.16 -14.44
CA ILE A 919 -7.67 -33.39 -15.55
C ILE A 919 -7.55 -31.89 -15.31
N LEU A 920 -7.37 -31.47 -14.06
CA LEU A 920 -7.28 -30.08 -13.60
C LEU A 920 -5.89 -29.49 -13.72
N ALA A 921 -4.87 -30.29 -14.11
CA ALA A 921 -3.47 -29.84 -14.15
C ALA A 921 -3.31 -28.52 -14.92
N SER A 922 -2.48 -27.63 -14.36
CA SER A 922 -2.15 -26.32 -14.95
C SER A 922 -1.62 -26.41 -16.39
N GLY A 923 -1.10 -27.57 -16.81
CA GLY A 923 -0.72 -27.89 -18.19
C GLY A 923 -1.86 -27.89 -19.20
N ASN A 924 -3.13 -28.04 -18.75
CA ASN A 924 -4.31 -28.06 -19.63
C ASN A 924 -4.92 -26.66 -19.85
N TYR A 925 -4.46 -25.66 -19.14
CA TYR A 925 -4.96 -24.29 -19.24
C TYR A 925 -3.80 -23.31 -19.40
N PRO A 926 -3.92 -22.33 -20.31
CA PRO A 926 -2.94 -21.26 -20.42
C PRO A 926 -3.04 -20.30 -19.23
N SER A 927 -1.96 -19.55 -18.96
CA SER A 927 -1.96 -18.49 -17.95
C SER A 927 -3.09 -17.46 -18.14
N LYS A 928 -3.53 -17.25 -19.38
CA LYS A 928 -4.67 -16.40 -19.75
C LYS A 928 -5.96 -16.76 -19.04
N GLN A 929 -6.21 -18.06 -18.77
CA GLN A 929 -7.41 -18.55 -18.07
C GLN A 929 -7.55 -17.95 -16.67
N PHE A 930 -6.44 -17.62 -16.04
CA PHE A 930 -6.35 -17.10 -14.67
C PHE A 930 -6.11 -15.59 -14.59
N VAL A 931 -6.30 -14.89 -15.73
CA VAL A 931 -6.32 -13.44 -15.81
C VAL A 931 -7.76 -12.94 -15.82
N TYR A 932 -8.13 -12.24 -14.76
CA TYR A 932 -9.49 -11.73 -14.53
C TYR A 932 -9.55 -10.22 -14.74
N ASP A 933 -10.71 -9.73 -15.18
CA ASP A 933 -11.01 -8.30 -15.19
C ASP A 933 -11.06 -7.76 -13.76
N ALA A 934 -10.31 -6.68 -13.49
CA ALA A 934 -10.18 -6.04 -12.20
C ALA A 934 -11.29 -5.02 -11.90
N THR A 935 -12.37 -5.01 -12.66
CA THR A 935 -13.56 -4.17 -12.42
C THR A 935 -14.19 -4.50 -11.07
N PHE A 936 -14.52 -3.45 -10.33
CA PHE A 936 -15.29 -3.57 -9.09
C PHE A 936 -16.15 -2.35 -8.81
N VAL A 937 -17.17 -2.55 -7.98
CA VAL A 937 -18.00 -1.50 -7.35
C VAL A 937 -18.15 -1.84 -5.87
N LYS A 938 -17.88 -0.88 -4.98
CA LYS A 938 -17.90 -1.08 -3.53
C LYS A 938 -18.68 0.02 -2.81
N LEU A 939 -19.49 -0.37 -1.82
CA LEU A 939 -19.92 0.51 -0.74
C LEU A 939 -18.74 0.59 0.27
N ARG A 940 -17.93 1.64 0.09
CA ARG A 940 -16.66 1.80 0.82
C ARG A 940 -16.86 2.19 2.27
N GLU A 941 -17.70 3.20 2.50
CA GLU A 941 -17.96 3.78 3.81
C GLU A 941 -19.46 4.13 3.92
N ALA A 942 -20.01 3.94 5.12
CA ALA A 942 -21.29 4.54 5.50
C ALA A 942 -21.24 4.89 6.98
N ALA A 943 -21.82 6.04 7.37
CA ALA A 943 -21.87 6.46 8.76
C ALA A 943 -23.11 7.30 9.06
N ILE A 944 -23.60 7.19 10.30
CA ILE A 944 -24.66 8.04 10.86
C ILE A 944 -24.06 8.72 12.08
N TYR A 945 -24.12 10.03 12.10
CA TYR A 945 -23.70 10.87 13.21
C TYR A 945 -24.91 11.57 13.85
N PHE A 946 -24.85 11.72 15.15
CA PHE A 946 -25.84 12.43 15.95
C PHE A 946 -25.13 13.49 16.79
N ASP A 947 -25.40 14.75 16.51
CA ASP A 947 -24.98 15.89 17.32
C ASP A 947 -25.96 16.01 18.52
N ILE A 948 -25.48 15.67 19.70
CA ILE A 948 -26.32 15.65 20.92
C ILE A 948 -26.77 17.07 21.25
N PRO A 949 -28.08 17.32 21.42
CA PRO A 949 -28.58 18.67 21.68
C PRO A 949 -27.97 19.29 22.93
N LYS A 950 -27.53 20.54 22.85
CA LYS A 950 -26.90 21.28 23.96
C LYS A 950 -27.79 21.40 25.18
N SER A 951 -29.11 21.37 25.02
CA SER A 951 -30.08 21.41 26.12
C SER A 951 -29.92 20.29 27.15
N LEU A 952 -29.35 19.13 26.73
CA LEU A 952 -29.11 17.98 27.62
C LEU A 952 -27.96 18.17 28.58
N PHE A 953 -27.03 19.12 28.31
CA PHE A 953 -25.85 19.40 29.13
C PHE A 953 -25.61 20.91 29.33
N ALA A 954 -26.67 21.74 29.22
CA ALA A 954 -26.56 23.20 29.28
C ALA A 954 -25.95 23.73 30.59
N ASN A 955 -26.10 23.00 31.70
CA ASN A 955 -25.62 23.36 33.02
C ASN A 955 -24.27 22.68 33.38
N THR A 956 -23.55 22.14 32.35
CA THR A 956 -22.25 21.50 32.55
C THR A 956 -21.15 22.27 31.82
N PHE A 957 -19.91 21.92 32.07
CA PHE A 957 -18.73 22.45 31.36
C PHE A 957 -18.56 21.86 29.93
N ILE A 958 -19.47 20.97 29.50
CA ILE A 958 -19.43 20.34 28.18
C ILE A 958 -19.96 21.34 27.13
N LYS A 959 -19.19 21.57 26.06
CA LYS A 959 -19.54 22.50 24.96
C LYS A 959 -20.26 21.80 23.81
N SER A 960 -19.86 20.57 23.49
CA SER A 960 -20.55 19.74 22.49
C SER A 960 -20.24 18.27 22.68
N MET A 961 -21.19 17.43 22.27
CA MET A 961 -21.05 15.97 22.22
C MET A 961 -21.56 15.46 20.88
N LYS A 962 -20.83 14.50 20.32
CA LYS A 962 -21.16 13.85 19.05
C LYS A 962 -21.02 12.34 19.20
N PHE A 963 -22.02 11.60 18.77
CA PHE A 963 -21.99 10.14 18.67
C PHE A 963 -22.08 9.73 17.20
N GLY A 964 -21.36 8.71 16.80
CA GLY A 964 -21.40 8.17 15.44
C GLY A 964 -21.39 6.65 15.43
N ILE A 965 -22.11 6.07 14.48
CA ILE A 965 -22.00 4.66 14.10
C ILE A 965 -21.54 4.65 12.65
N PHE A 966 -20.57 3.79 12.33
CA PHE A 966 -19.99 3.73 10.99
C PHE A 966 -19.65 2.30 10.57
N GLY A 967 -19.50 2.12 9.28
CA GLY A 967 -18.95 0.91 8.69
C GLY A 967 -18.04 1.21 7.51
N ARG A 968 -17.09 0.30 7.26
CA ARG A 968 -16.14 0.38 6.15
C ARG A 968 -16.01 -0.96 5.44
N ASN A 969 -15.77 -0.90 4.10
CA ASN A 969 -15.77 -2.06 3.20
C ASN A 969 -17.04 -2.91 3.37
N LEU A 970 -18.18 -2.24 3.48
CA LEU A 970 -19.46 -2.86 3.90
C LEU A 970 -19.95 -3.87 2.89
N TRP A 971 -19.76 -3.60 1.60
CA TRP A 971 -20.25 -4.45 0.54
C TRP A 971 -19.48 -4.29 -0.75
N ILE A 972 -19.03 -5.40 -1.32
CA ILE A 972 -18.56 -5.48 -2.70
C ILE A 972 -19.80 -5.76 -3.56
N ILE A 973 -20.33 -4.71 -4.19
CA ILE A 973 -21.55 -4.76 -5.00
C ILE A 973 -21.30 -5.58 -6.26
N HIS A 974 -20.11 -5.40 -6.85
CA HIS A 974 -19.68 -6.12 -8.05
C HIS A 974 -18.17 -6.37 -8.05
N LYS A 975 -17.75 -7.54 -8.50
CA LYS A 975 -16.35 -7.89 -8.83
C LYS A 975 -16.33 -9.10 -9.79
N ASN A 976 -15.27 -9.17 -10.60
CA ASN A 976 -15.06 -10.30 -11.51
C ASN A 976 -14.01 -11.29 -10.99
N LEU A 977 -13.09 -10.87 -10.12
CA LEU A 977 -12.07 -11.76 -9.53
C LEU A 977 -12.73 -12.70 -8.52
N PRO A 978 -12.69 -14.04 -8.70
CA PRO A 978 -13.20 -14.98 -7.71
C PRO A 978 -12.36 -14.94 -6.42
N TYR A 979 -12.98 -15.15 -5.29
CA TYR A 979 -12.40 -15.42 -3.98
C TYR A 979 -11.33 -14.44 -3.48
N ALA A 980 -11.08 -13.33 -4.17
CA ALA A 980 -10.18 -12.26 -3.73
C ALA A 980 -10.77 -10.88 -4.00
N ASP A 981 -10.21 -9.86 -3.35
CA ASP A 981 -10.54 -8.46 -3.63
C ASP A 981 -9.66 -7.96 -4.78
N PRO A 982 -10.22 -7.38 -5.87
CA PRO A 982 -9.43 -6.84 -6.98
C PRO A 982 -8.43 -5.74 -6.58
N GLU A 983 -8.66 -5.06 -5.44
CA GLU A 983 -7.75 -4.05 -4.90
C GLU A 983 -6.68 -4.62 -3.97
N ALA A 984 -6.84 -5.84 -3.45
CA ALA A 984 -5.89 -6.48 -2.55
C ALA A 984 -4.63 -6.87 -3.32
N GLY A 985 -3.88 -5.87 -3.75
CA GLY A 985 -2.62 -6.05 -4.43
C GLY A 985 -1.56 -6.66 -3.51
N TYR A 986 -0.59 -7.33 -4.12
CA TYR A 986 0.59 -7.87 -3.47
C TYR A 986 1.59 -6.74 -3.16
N THR A 987 1.89 -6.53 -1.89
CA THR A 987 3.00 -5.68 -1.45
C THR A 987 4.24 -6.56 -1.28
N GLY A 988 4.71 -7.15 -2.37
CA GLY A 988 5.84 -8.07 -2.35
C GLY A 988 7.16 -7.35 -2.54
N GLY A 989 8.16 -7.82 -1.84
CA GLY A 989 9.54 -7.37 -1.95
C GLY A 989 10.23 -7.83 -3.23
N SER A 990 11.54 -7.77 -3.19
CA SER A 990 12.49 -7.93 -4.29
C SER A 990 12.38 -9.17 -5.18
N SER A 991 11.59 -10.18 -4.84
CA SER A 991 11.42 -11.37 -5.69
C SER A 991 10.78 -11.07 -7.06
N LEU A 992 10.07 -9.94 -7.19
CA LEU A 992 9.54 -9.46 -8.46
C LEU A 992 10.48 -8.51 -9.21
N GLY A 993 11.70 -8.23 -8.68
CA GLY A 993 12.72 -7.44 -9.37
C GLY A 993 12.40 -5.94 -9.51
N VAL A 994 11.28 -5.47 -8.99
CA VAL A 994 10.83 -4.07 -9.06
C VAL A 994 10.58 -3.56 -7.66
N ASN A 995 10.97 -2.31 -7.39
CA ASN A 995 10.63 -1.62 -6.15
C ASN A 995 9.11 -1.72 -5.90
N GLY A 996 8.72 -2.49 -4.89
CA GLY A 996 7.39 -3.08 -4.66
C GLY A 996 6.16 -2.16 -4.65
N GLY A 997 6.34 -0.84 -4.87
CA GLY A 997 5.21 0.10 -4.96
C GLY A 997 4.45 0.09 -6.29
N ASN A 998 5.07 -0.32 -7.39
CA ASN A 998 4.50 -0.12 -8.72
C ASN A 998 3.65 -1.30 -9.22
N LEU A 999 3.96 -2.53 -8.79
CA LEU A 999 3.30 -3.76 -9.26
C LEU A 999 2.34 -4.38 -8.24
N SER A 1000 2.00 -3.70 -7.18
CA SER A 1000 1.04 -4.19 -6.17
C SER A 1000 -0.36 -4.45 -6.75
N ARG A 1001 -0.64 -3.97 -7.95
CA ARG A 1001 -1.85 -4.31 -8.74
C ARG A 1001 -1.54 -5.39 -9.76
N GLY A 1002 -2.56 -6.14 -10.16
CA GLY A 1002 -2.47 -7.08 -11.26
C GLY A 1002 -1.94 -8.47 -10.90
N TYR A 1003 -1.53 -8.70 -9.64
CA TYR A 1003 -1.08 -10.00 -9.17
C TYR A 1003 -1.69 -10.35 -7.81
N SER A 1004 -2.42 -11.47 -7.75
CA SER A 1004 -3.05 -11.99 -6.54
C SER A 1004 -2.48 -13.37 -6.24
N ILE A 1005 -1.79 -13.51 -5.10
CA ILE A 1005 -1.28 -14.79 -4.60
C ILE A 1005 -1.24 -14.77 -3.07
N GLY A 1006 -1.83 -15.79 -2.43
CA GLY A 1006 -1.94 -15.85 -0.99
C GLY A 1006 -2.59 -14.60 -0.40
N ALA A 1007 -3.58 -14.03 -1.12
CA ALA A 1007 -4.16 -12.74 -0.77
C ALA A 1007 -4.94 -12.80 0.55
N MET A 1008 -4.68 -11.81 1.43
CA MET A 1008 -5.50 -11.61 2.63
C MET A 1008 -6.94 -11.27 2.24
N PRO A 1009 -7.95 -11.88 2.89
CA PRO A 1009 -9.33 -11.46 2.70
C PRO A 1009 -9.53 -10.02 3.21
N THR A 1010 -10.40 -9.29 2.54
CA THR A 1010 -10.78 -7.94 2.95
C THR A 1010 -11.52 -7.98 4.28
N THR A 1011 -11.20 -7.06 5.18
CA THR A 1011 -11.90 -6.91 6.46
C THR A 1011 -13.07 -5.95 6.29
N ARG A 1012 -14.28 -6.40 6.63
CA ARG A 1012 -15.48 -5.58 6.82
C ARG A 1012 -15.50 -5.09 8.24
N THR A 1013 -15.60 -3.77 8.44
CA THR A 1013 -15.46 -3.15 9.76
C THR A 1013 -16.73 -2.39 10.12
N PHE A 1014 -17.20 -2.54 11.35
CA PHE A 1014 -18.28 -1.79 11.98
C PHE A 1014 -17.77 -1.14 13.25
N GLY A 1015 -18.24 0.05 13.57
CA GLY A 1015 -17.75 0.73 14.77
C GLY A 1015 -18.66 1.84 15.26
N ALA A 1016 -18.28 2.35 16.41
CA ALA A 1016 -18.90 3.54 17.01
C ALA A 1016 -17.82 4.49 17.50
N ASN A 1017 -18.08 5.78 17.39
CA ASN A 1017 -17.22 6.81 17.95
C ASN A 1017 -18.01 7.78 18.81
N PHE A 1018 -17.33 8.36 19.78
CA PHE A 1018 -17.89 9.36 20.67
C PHE A 1018 -16.87 10.47 20.89
N THR A 1019 -17.29 11.72 20.68
CA THR A 1019 -16.44 12.89 20.85
C THR A 1019 -17.11 13.88 21.82
N ILE A 1020 -16.35 14.34 22.81
CA ILE A 1020 -16.77 15.35 23.80
C ILE A 1020 -15.81 16.54 23.70
N ASN A 1021 -16.35 17.74 23.64
CA ASN A 1021 -15.59 18.99 23.72
C ASN A 1021 -15.98 19.73 25.00
N PHE A 1022 -14.94 20.14 25.75
CA PHE A 1022 -15.04 20.90 26.98
C PHE A 1022 -14.62 22.35 26.80
#